data_e4c0f0b7212291c1534f01bb9de97ae2
#
_entry.id   e4c0f0b7212291c1534f01bb9de97ae2
#
_cell.length_a   1.000
_cell.length_b   1.000
_cell.length_c   1.000
_cell.angle_alpha   90.00
_cell.angle_beta   90.00
_cell.angle_gamma   90.00
#
_symmetry.space_group_name_H-M   'P 1'
#
loop_
_entity.id
_entity.type
_entity.pdbx_description
1 polymer ?
#
loop_
_entity_poly.entity_id
_entity_poly.type
_entity_poly.pdbx_seq_one_letter_code
_entity_poly.pdbx_strand_id
1 'polypeptide(L)'
;MDNSSPNNNPNMPKMPKFNMNWLYVLVLIALGVVFFAGGNSFLSSSAGVDRDYTTFKQYIAKGYGTKVVINKSDNTLRMYVSPDHIRDIFKQGTQQVGKSPYVNVEIGSVDKVETFLDQAVAEKKIASYSYENKSGNGFMDILISIAPWVFFFGIWYFLIRRMGGGAGGGGGVFSVGKSKAKLYEKANEMGITFKDVAGQTGAKQEVQEIVEFLKNPKKYTDLGGKIPKGALLIGPPGTGKTLLAKAVAGEAGVPFFSMSGSDFVEMFVGVGASRVRDVFRQAKEKSPCIIFIDEIDAVGRARSKNPAMGGNDERENTLNALLTEMDGFGTNSGVIVLAATNRVDMLDKALLRAGRFDRQIHVDLPDLPERKDIFLVHMRNLKLDKNLDIDLLARQTPGFSGADIANVCNEAALIAARHNSKEVAKQDFLDAVDRIIGGLEKKTKVMTTAEKRTIALHEAGHATISWFCEHANPLVKVSIVPRGQALGAAWYLPEERPITTKEQMLDEMCSLLGGRAAEELFTGHISTGAMNDLERATKSAYGMIAYAGMSDRLPNICYYNNDEYNFQKPYSDTTAKMIDEEVLKMINGQYDRAKQILTEHKEGHNRLAQLLMEREVIMAEDVEEIFGKRPWVSRTEELLDQEAKSQPKLEDMPEAVKQAQAEHEAQQRALNTNATKAEDDIESNNTAE
;
A
#
# COMPACT_ATOMS: atom_id res chain seq x y z
N MET A 1 15.36 56.02 8.55
CA MET A 1 15.07 56.95 7.44
C MET A 1 14.91 56.04 6.21
N ASP A 2 13.78 55.80 5.58
CA ASP A 2 12.43 56.36 5.67
C ASP A 2 11.38 55.29 5.37
N ASN A 3 10.31 55.33 6.10
CA ASN A 3 9.08 54.61 5.89
C ASN A 3 8.34 55.14 4.66
N SER A 4 7.74 54.25 3.87
CA SER A 4 6.56 54.60 3.09
C SER A 4 5.58 53.42 3.01
N SER A 5 4.58 53.44 3.89
CA SER A 5 3.38 52.63 3.84
C SER A 5 2.45 53.07 2.68
N PRO A 6 1.76 52.14 2.00
CA PRO A 6 0.77 52.50 1.00
C PRO A 6 -0.57 52.86 1.63
N ASN A 7 -1.07 53.98 1.15
CA ASN A 7 -2.26 54.71 1.40
C ASN A 7 -3.56 53.89 1.33
N ASN A 8 -4.30 53.81 2.43
CA ASN A 8 -5.63 53.23 2.53
C ASN A 8 -6.68 54.29 2.16
N ASN A 9 -7.29 54.22 1.00
CA ASN A 9 -8.36 55.10 0.55
C ASN A 9 -9.73 54.44 0.85
N PRO A 10 -10.59 54.97 1.72
CA PRO A 10 -11.79 54.27 2.24
C PRO A 10 -13.07 54.40 1.39
N ASN A 11 -13.03 54.80 0.14
CA ASN A 11 -14.25 55.06 -0.65
C ASN A 11 -14.29 54.38 -2.02
N MET A 12 -14.16 53.04 -2.04
CA MET A 12 -14.65 52.26 -3.18
C MET A 12 -15.74 51.30 -2.71
N PRO A 13 -16.91 51.26 -3.37
CA PRO A 13 -17.96 50.32 -3.04
C PRO A 13 -17.46 48.89 -3.32
N LYS A 14 -17.48 48.05 -2.30
CA LYS A 14 -17.14 46.62 -2.42
C LYS A 14 -18.14 45.95 -3.36
N MET A 15 -17.72 45.55 -4.54
CA MET A 15 -18.52 44.70 -5.40
C MET A 15 -18.90 43.38 -4.66
N PRO A 16 -20.18 42.98 -4.76
CA PRO A 16 -20.61 41.73 -4.12
C PRO A 16 -19.80 40.55 -4.68
N LYS A 17 -19.29 39.73 -3.79
CA LYS A 17 -18.64 38.45 -4.14
C LYS A 17 -19.70 37.54 -4.76
N PHE A 18 -19.71 37.42 -6.07
CA PHE A 18 -20.56 36.48 -6.79
C PHE A 18 -20.20 35.05 -6.36
N ASN A 19 -21.11 34.39 -5.69
CA ASN A 19 -20.94 33.02 -5.22
C ASN A 19 -21.04 32.07 -6.44
N MET A 20 -20.00 31.33 -6.77
CA MET A 20 -19.92 30.41 -7.95
C MET A 20 -21.11 29.44 -8.02
N ASN A 21 -21.70 29.10 -6.89
CA ASN A 21 -22.87 28.22 -6.81
C ASN A 21 -24.11 28.81 -7.50
N TRP A 22 -24.24 30.16 -7.54
CA TRP A 22 -25.33 30.81 -8.22
C TRP A 22 -25.23 30.72 -9.74
N LEU A 23 -24.02 30.61 -10.29
CA LEU A 23 -23.79 30.40 -11.72
C LEU A 23 -24.27 29.04 -12.18
N TYR A 24 -24.03 27.98 -11.36
CA TYR A 24 -24.55 26.63 -11.66
C TYR A 24 -26.09 26.60 -11.60
N VAL A 25 -26.72 27.33 -10.69
CA VAL A 25 -28.17 27.43 -10.62
C VAL A 25 -28.73 28.18 -11.83
N LEU A 26 -28.07 29.24 -12.29
CA LEU A 26 -28.46 29.98 -13.52
C LEU A 26 -28.29 29.11 -14.79
N VAL A 27 -27.22 28.33 -14.87
CA VAL A 27 -27.01 27.38 -15.99
C VAL A 27 -28.04 26.25 -15.97
N LEU A 28 -28.39 25.73 -14.80
CA LEU A 28 -29.47 24.73 -14.65
C LEU A 28 -30.83 25.29 -14.99
N ILE A 29 -31.10 26.54 -14.59
CA ILE A 29 -32.35 27.22 -14.97
C ILE A 29 -32.40 27.48 -16.47
N ALA A 30 -31.30 27.95 -17.09
CA ALA A 30 -31.22 28.18 -18.53
C ALA A 30 -31.36 26.86 -19.31
N LEU A 31 -30.72 25.75 -18.88
CA LEU A 31 -30.91 24.40 -19.42
C LEU A 31 -32.35 23.91 -19.21
N GLY A 32 -32.95 24.18 -18.08
CA GLY A 32 -34.36 23.88 -17.80
C GLY A 32 -35.28 24.65 -18.72
N VAL A 33 -35.05 25.95 -18.93
CA VAL A 33 -35.85 26.79 -19.85
C VAL A 33 -35.70 26.31 -21.31
N VAL A 34 -34.47 25.97 -21.75
CA VAL A 34 -34.24 25.41 -23.10
C VAL A 34 -34.89 24.02 -23.24
N PHE A 35 -34.85 23.21 -22.21
CA PHE A 35 -35.49 21.88 -22.21
C PHE A 35 -37.01 22.00 -22.18
N PHE A 36 -37.57 22.92 -21.39
CA PHE A 36 -39.03 23.13 -21.33
C PHE A 36 -39.55 23.99 -22.47
N ALA A 37 -38.82 24.97 -23.01
CA ALA A 37 -39.24 25.78 -24.15
C ALA A 37 -39.04 25.06 -25.49
N GLY A 38 -37.99 24.21 -25.61
CA GLY A 38 -37.81 23.31 -26.75
C GLY A 38 -38.62 22.01 -26.67
N GLY A 39 -39.05 21.65 -25.48
CA GLY A 39 -39.66 20.35 -25.15
C GLY A 39 -41.13 20.19 -25.53
N ASN A 40 -41.80 21.21 -26.02
CA ASN A 40 -43.16 21.02 -26.52
C ASN A 40 -43.25 20.22 -27.84
N SER A 41 -42.13 20.00 -28.52
CA SER A 41 -42.05 19.12 -29.69
C SER A 41 -41.72 17.66 -29.36
N PHE A 42 -41.18 17.39 -28.16
CA PHE A 42 -40.67 16.03 -27.81
C PHE A 42 -41.66 15.24 -26.91
N LEU A 43 -42.65 15.90 -26.35
CA LEU A 43 -43.67 15.28 -25.47
C LEU A 43 -45.09 15.30 -26.06
N SER A 44 -45.29 15.75 -27.32
CA SER A 44 -46.48 15.42 -28.05
C SER A 44 -46.33 13.98 -28.54
N SER A 45 -46.82 13.03 -27.77
CA SER A 45 -47.13 11.71 -28.30
C SER A 45 -47.98 11.96 -29.55
N SER A 46 -47.39 11.67 -30.73
CA SER A 46 -48.06 11.83 -32.01
C SER A 46 -49.29 10.94 -31.98
N ALA A 47 -50.44 11.58 -31.85
CA ALA A 47 -51.76 10.90 -31.93
C ALA A 47 -52.07 10.43 -33.37
N GLY A 48 -51.04 10.19 -34.15
CA GLY A 48 -51.12 9.79 -35.56
C GLY A 48 -50.62 8.37 -35.79
N VAL A 49 -51.28 7.64 -36.68
CA VAL A 49 -50.85 6.33 -37.17
C VAL A 49 -50.67 6.42 -38.67
N ASP A 50 -49.51 5.97 -39.16
CA ASP A 50 -49.26 5.91 -40.63
C ASP A 50 -50.03 4.76 -41.26
N ARG A 51 -50.70 5.05 -42.40
CA ARG A 51 -51.40 4.08 -43.20
C ARG A 51 -51.16 4.35 -44.69
N ASP A 52 -51.33 3.34 -45.49
CA ASP A 52 -51.26 3.45 -46.95
C ASP A 52 -52.50 4.14 -47.54
N TYR A 53 -52.34 4.69 -48.72
CA TYR A 53 -53.37 5.45 -49.39
C TYR A 53 -54.63 4.59 -49.71
N THR A 54 -54.48 3.26 -49.89
CA THR A 54 -55.59 2.34 -50.13
C THR A 54 -56.44 2.19 -48.87
N THR A 55 -55.86 2.00 -47.74
CA THR A 55 -56.54 1.92 -46.43
C THR A 55 -57.19 3.27 -46.07
N PHE A 56 -56.59 4.39 -46.38
CA PHE A 56 -57.25 5.70 -46.27
C PHE A 56 -58.53 5.82 -47.04
N LYS A 57 -58.54 5.41 -48.33
CA LYS A 57 -59.79 5.37 -49.15
C LYS A 57 -60.87 4.52 -48.51
N GLN A 58 -60.52 3.38 -47.96
CA GLN A 58 -61.52 2.50 -47.28
C GLN A 58 -62.09 3.19 -46.03
N TYR A 59 -61.25 3.93 -45.27
CA TYR A 59 -61.72 4.67 -44.10
C TYR A 59 -62.65 5.81 -44.48
N ILE A 60 -62.37 6.57 -45.54
CA ILE A 60 -63.23 7.59 -46.08
C ILE A 60 -64.58 6.93 -46.58
N ALA A 61 -64.49 5.86 -47.30
CA ALA A 61 -65.71 5.13 -47.80
C ALA A 61 -66.64 4.66 -46.66
N LYS A 62 -66.02 4.33 -45.48
CA LYS A 62 -66.77 3.89 -44.28
C LYS A 62 -67.23 5.08 -43.41
N GLY A 63 -66.85 6.35 -43.73
CA GLY A 63 -67.24 7.52 -42.97
C GLY A 63 -66.49 7.73 -41.68
N TYR A 64 -65.24 7.14 -41.53
CA TYR A 64 -64.46 7.20 -40.32
C TYR A 64 -63.69 8.57 -40.15
N GLY A 65 -63.59 9.36 -41.22
CA GLY A 65 -62.92 10.64 -41.23
C GLY A 65 -63.87 11.80 -41.01
N THR A 66 -63.48 12.78 -40.19
CA THR A 66 -64.23 14.02 -39.98
C THR A 66 -63.67 15.17 -40.82
N LYS A 67 -62.35 15.32 -40.88
CA LYS A 67 -61.66 16.38 -41.63
C LYS A 67 -60.35 15.82 -42.21
N VAL A 68 -59.99 16.31 -43.40
CA VAL A 68 -58.69 16.01 -44.01
C VAL A 68 -57.89 17.29 -44.17
N VAL A 69 -56.60 17.23 -43.83
CA VAL A 69 -55.66 18.34 -44.02
C VAL A 69 -54.53 17.87 -44.92
N ILE A 70 -54.33 18.55 -46.03
CA ILE A 70 -53.28 18.23 -47.00
C ILE A 70 -52.08 19.16 -46.77
N ASN A 71 -50.93 18.60 -46.57
CA ASN A 71 -49.67 19.35 -46.56
C ASN A 71 -49.00 19.22 -47.96
N LYS A 72 -49.01 20.32 -48.68
CA LYS A 72 -48.42 20.35 -50.03
C LYS A 72 -46.87 20.31 -50.03
N SER A 73 -46.26 20.77 -48.92
CA SER A 73 -44.78 20.80 -48.80
C SER A 73 -44.17 19.43 -48.62
N ASP A 74 -44.87 18.56 -47.90
CA ASP A 74 -44.33 17.25 -47.50
C ASP A 74 -45.02 16.09 -48.24
N ASN A 75 -45.94 16.38 -49.18
CA ASN A 75 -46.75 15.38 -49.89
C ASN A 75 -47.43 14.40 -48.94
N THR A 76 -47.99 14.90 -47.83
CA THR A 76 -48.68 14.09 -46.86
C THR A 76 -50.07 14.64 -46.62
N LEU A 77 -51.02 13.75 -46.25
CA LEU A 77 -52.32 14.15 -45.77
C LEU A 77 -52.60 13.59 -44.36
N ARG A 78 -53.34 14.33 -43.57
CA ARG A 78 -53.81 13.92 -42.25
C ARG A 78 -55.30 13.85 -42.24
N MET A 79 -55.86 12.64 -42.01
CA MET A 79 -57.27 12.44 -41.82
C MET A 79 -57.59 12.39 -40.32
N TYR A 80 -58.34 13.31 -39.81
CA TYR A 80 -58.82 13.30 -38.42
C TYR A 80 -59.98 12.30 -38.30
N VAL A 81 -59.89 11.48 -37.26
CA VAL A 81 -60.82 10.34 -37.06
C VAL A 81 -62.02 10.77 -36.19
N SER A 82 -63.20 10.33 -36.56
CA SER A 82 -64.43 10.53 -35.77
C SER A 82 -64.29 9.86 -34.39
N PRO A 83 -64.69 10.51 -33.28
CA PRO A 83 -64.66 9.94 -31.94
C PRO A 83 -65.27 8.57 -31.82
N ASP A 84 -66.31 8.26 -32.62
CA ASP A 84 -67.04 7.02 -32.57
C ASP A 84 -66.25 5.84 -33.17
N HIS A 85 -65.28 6.09 -34.05
CA HIS A 85 -64.51 5.07 -34.79
C HIS A 85 -63.00 5.04 -34.38
N ILE A 86 -62.60 5.67 -33.28
CA ILE A 86 -61.19 5.63 -32.82
C ILE A 86 -60.73 4.21 -32.53
N ARG A 87 -61.56 3.41 -31.90
CA ARG A 87 -61.25 1.99 -31.58
C ARG A 87 -61.00 1.11 -32.78
N ASP A 88 -61.70 1.38 -33.88
CA ASP A 88 -61.57 0.58 -35.08
C ASP A 88 -60.26 0.81 -35.84
N ILE A 89 -59.64 1.98 -35.66
CA ILE A 89 -58.41 2.39 -36.35
C ILE A 89 -57.18 2.18 -35.47
N PHE A 90 -57.26 2.53 -34.16
CA PHE A 90 -56.09 2.58 -33.26
C PHE A 90 -55.95 1.35 -32.37
N LYS A 91 -56.95 0.46 -32.29
CA LYS A 91 -56.97 -0.74 -31.41
C LYS A 91 -56.74 -0.42 -29.90
N GLN A 92 -56.82 0.85 -29.54
CA GLN A 92 -56.62 1.36 -28.16
C GLN A 92 -57.80 2.24 -27.76
N GLY A 93 -58.05 2.39 -26.43
CA GLY A 93 -59.18 3.18 -25.95
C GLY A 93 -58.94 4.70 -26.10
N THR A 94 -60.01 5.46 -26.17
CA THR A 94 -60.04 6.91 -26.39
C THR A 94 -59.20 7.72 -25.40
N GLN A 95 -58.93 7.21 -24.21
CA GLN A 95 -58.11 7.88 -23.18
C GLN A 95 -56.60 7.87 -23.45
N GLN A 96 -56.14 6.95 -24.35
CA GLN A 96 -54.72 6.77 -24.63
C GLN A 96 -54.23 7.41 -25.93
N VAL A 97 -55.14 7.91 -26.80
CA VAL A 97 -54.81 8.34 -28.16
C VAL A 97 -54.73 9.83 -28.34
N GLY A 98 -54.89 10.65 -27.26
CA GLY A 98 -54.82 12.12 -27.32
C GLY A 98 -56.12 12.79 -27.80
N LYS A 99 -56.17 14.12 -27.75
CA LYS A 99 -57.41 14.89 -27.99
C LYS A 99 -57.90 14.96 -29.45
N SER A 100 -57.05 14.66 -30.43
CA SER A 100 -57.38 14.77 -31.86
C SER A 100 -56.58 13.71 -32.68
N PRO A 101 -56.99 12.44 -32.61
CA PRO A 101 -56.26 11.40 -33.31
C PRO A 101 -56.42 11.51 -34.84
N TYR A 102 -55.37 11.27 -35.56
CA TYR A 102 -55.34 11.35 -37.03
C TYR A 102 -54.60 10.18 -37.66
N VAL A 103 -54.93 9.88 -38.90
CA VAL A 103 -54.22 8.94 -39.76
C VAL A 103 -53.37 9.77 -40.73
N ASN A 104 -52.06 9.51 -40.74
CA ASN A 104 -51.14 10.13 -41.66
C ASN A 104 -50.92 9.24 -42.88
N VAL A 105 -50.91 9.81 -44.07
CA VAL A 105 -50.79 9.09 -45.33
C VAL A 105 -49.87 9.85 -46.28
N GLU A 106 -48.95 9.16 -46.89
CA GLU A 106 -48.14 9.71 -47.98
C GLU A 106 -48.92 9.67 -49.29
N ILE A 107 -48.86 10.75 -50.05
CA ILE A 107 -49.60 10.89 -51.33
C ILE A 107 -48.63 11.15 -52.49
N GLY A 108 -48.86 10.40 -53.59
CA GLY A 108 -48.01 10.52 -54.76
C GLY A 108 -48.42 11.70 -55.69
N SER A 109 -49.66 12.19 -55.67
CA SER A 109 -50.12 13.33 -56.46
C SER A 109 -51.32 13.97 -55.75
N VAL A 110 -51.16 15.30 -55.48
CA VAL A 110 -52.18 16.09 -54.79
C VAL A 110 -53.43 16.18 -55.64
N ASP A 111 -53.38 16.40 -56.95
CA ASP A 111 -54.49 16.58 -57.82
C ASP A 111 -55.49 15.38 -57.86
N LYS A 112 -54.94 14.16 -57.86
CA LYS A 112 -55.73 12.91 -57.81
C LYS A 112 -56.39 12.75 -56.44
N VAL A 113 -55.80 13.21 -55.39
CA VAL A 113 -56.36 13.16 -54.04
C VAL A 113 -57.45 14.20 -53.88
N GLU A 114 -57.30 15.41 -54.44
CA GLU A 114 -58.30 16.48 -54.48
C GLU A 114 -59.56 15.98 -55.14
N THR A 115 -59.45 15.43 -56.36
CA THR A 115 -60.60 14.89 -57.06
C THR A 115 -61.36 13.84 -56.26
N PHE A 116 -60.65 12.95 -55.57
CA PHE A 116 -61.25 11.97 -54.69
C PHE A 116 -61.92 12.58 -53.47
N LEU A 117 -61.31 13.62 -52.84
CA LEU A 117 -61.84 14.29 -51.66
C LEU A 117 -63.09 15.15 -52.02
N ASP A 118 -63.11 15.82 -53.19
CA ASP A 118 -64.29 16.52 -53.69
C ASP A 118 -65.46 15.59 -53.83
N GLN A 119 -65.25 14.42 -54.38
CA GLN A 119 -66.32 13.40 -54.47
C GLN A 119 -66.77 12.92 -53.06
N ALA A 120 -65.83 12.70 -52.14
CA ALA A 120 -66.12 12.28 -50.77
C ALA A 120 -66.89 13.35 -49.95
N VAL A 121 -66.63 14.65 -50.21
CA VAL A 121 -67.38 15.78 -49.62
C VAL A 121 -68.80 15.85 -50.23
N ALA A 122 -68.92 15.69 -51.57
CA ALA A 122 -70.24 15.64 -52.26
C ALA A 122 -71.10 14.49 -51.75
N GLU A 123 -70.51 13.35 -51.47
CA GLU A 123 -71.17 12.15 -50.87
C GLU A 123 -71.40 12.23 -49.37
N LYS A 124 -71.01 13.39 -48.72
CA LYS A 124 -71.15 13.62 -47.28
C LYS A 124 -70.32 12.61 -46.40
N LYS A 125 -69.31 11.97 -46.93
CA LYS A 125 -68.43 11.03 -46.21
C LYS A 125 -67.36 11.68 -45.35
N ILE A 126 -67.01 12.95 -45.63
CA ILE A 126 -66.18 13.83 -44.82
C ILE A 126 -66.79 15.23 -44.75
N ALA A 127 -66.52 15.97 -43.64
CA ALA A 127 -67.12 17.27 -43.47
C ALA A 127 -66.43 18.35 -44.33
N SER A 128 -65.11 18.30 -44.41
CA SER A 128 -64.31 19.25 -45.20
C SER A 128 -62.88 18.78 -45.36
N TYR A 129 -62.19 19.36 -46.32
CA TYR A 129 -60.72 19.28 -46.36
C TYR A 129 -60.10 20.69 -46.47
N SER A 130 -58.83 20.84 -46.07
CA SER A 130 -58.10 22.08 -46.08
C SER A 130 -56.61 21.86 -46.37
N TYR A 131 -55.96 22.96 -46.82
CA TYR A 131 -54.50 22.94 -47.04
C TYR A 131 -53.78 23.60 -45.89
N GLU A 132 -52.65 23.03 -45.51
CA GLU A 132 -51.73 23.64 -44.55
C GLU A 132 -50.48 24.08 -45.32
N ASN A 133 -50.24 25.40 -45.42
CA ASN A 133 -49.00 25.94 -45.91
C ASN A 133 -48.18 26.40 -44.71
N LYS A 134 -47.05 25.74 -44.44
CA LYS A 134 -46.05 26.34 -43.55
C LYS A 134 -45.41 27.57 -44.21
N SER A 135 -46.00 28.72 -44.01
CA SER A 135 -45.32 29.98 -44.23
C SER A 135 -44.40 30.21 -43.05
N GLY A 136 -43.20 29.58 -43.08
CA GLY A 136 -42.15 29.84 -42.09
C GLY A 136 -41.49 31.18 -42.42
N ASN A 137 -41.40 32.09 -41.45
CA ASN A 137 -40.50 33.22 -41.50
C ASN A 137 -39.06 32.68 -41.41
N GLY A 138 -38.47 32.30 -42.57
CA GLY A 138 -37.18 31.63 -42.65
C GLY A 138 -36.02 32.36 -41.96
N PHE A 139 -36.17 33.64 -41.74
CA PHE A 139 -35.18 34.44 -41.01
C PHE A 139 -35.22 34.20 -39.50
N MET A 140 -36.41 34.06 -38.90
CA MET A 140 -36.57 33.75 -37.48
C MET A 140 -36.17 32.33 -37.15
N ASP A 141 -36.44 31.36 -38.02
CA ASP A 141 -36.07 29.95 -37.83
C ASP A 141 -34.54 29.80 -37.91
N ILE A 142 -33.87 30.51 -38.81
CA ILE A 142 -32.41 30.57 -38.89
C ILE A 142 -31.81 31.20 -37.61
N LEU A 143 -32.39 32.32 -37.12
CA LEU A 143 -31.93 33.01 -35.94
C LEU A 143 -32.09 32.17 -34.65
N ILE A 144 -33.19 31.46 -34.52
CA ILE A 144 -33.46 30.51 -33.40
C ILE A 144 -32.52 29.29 -33.51
N SER A 145 -32.20 28.80 -34.72
CA SER A 145 -31.28 27.69 -34.92
C SER A 145 -29.83 28.05 -34.60
N ILE A 146 -29.38 29.28 -34.86
CA ILE A 146 -28.01 29.75 -34.66
C ILE A 146 -27.82 30.29 -33.21
N ALA A 147 -28.85 30.78 -32.55
CA ALA A 147 -28.77 31.36 -31.21
C ALA A 147 -28.11 30.44 -30.16
N PRO A 148 -28.41 29.12 -30.08
CA PRO A 148 -27.74 28.20 -29.16
C PRO A 148 -26.22 28.08 -29.42
N TRP A 149 -25.82 28.09 -30.67
CA TRP A 149 -24.40 27.99 -31.07
C TRP A 149 -23.64 29.26 -30.73
N VAL A 150 -24.22 30.43 -30.97
CA VAL A 150 -23.62 31.75 -30.59
C VAL A 150 -23.49 31.83 -29.08
N PHE A 151 -24.49 31.40 -28.34
CA PHE A 151 -24.47 31.35 -26.88
C PHE A 151 -23.39 30.35 -26.38
N PHE A 152 -23.32 29.17 -26.96
CA PHE A 152 -22.32 28.16 -26.60
C PHE A 152 -20.89 28.65 -26.88
N PHE A 153 -20.64 29.22 -28.06
CA PHE A 153 -19.32 29.77 -28.40
C PHE A 153 -19.00 31.04 -27.58
N GLY A 154 -20.00 31.84 -27.23
CA GLY A 154 -19.85 32.99 -26.32
C GLY A 154 -19.44 32.56 -24.90
N ILE A 155 -20.09 31.56 -24.34
CA ILE A 155 -19.72 30.97 -23.04
C ILE A 155 -18.34 30.32 -23.12
N TRP A 156 -18.03 29.56 -24.19
CA TRP A 156 -16.72 28.96 -24.41
C TRP A 156 -15.61 30.00 -24.51
N TYR A 157 -15.83 31.07 -25.30
CA TYR A 157 -14.87 32.16 -25.40
C TYR A 157 -14.67 32.88 -24.05
N PHE A 158 -15.74 33.09 -23.30
CA PHE A 158 -15.66 33.68 -21.95
C PHE A 158 -14.94 32.79 -20.96
N LEU A 159 -15.18 31.45 -21.00
CA LEU A 159 -14.48 30.45 -20.19
C LEU A 159 -12.99 30.41 -20.55
N ILE A 160 -12.65 30.37 -21.83
CA ILE A 160 -11.25 30.38 -22.29
C ILE A 160 -10.55 31.66 -21.88
N ARG A 161 -11.19 32.82 -22.05
CA ARG A 161 -10.63 34.14 -21.64
C ARG A 161 -10.46 34.25 -20.12
N ARG A 162 -11.33 33.62 -19.34
CA ARG A 162 -11.23 33.57 -17.87
C ARG A 162 -10.19 32.57 -17.40
N MET A 163 -9.97 31.47 -18.13
CA MET A 163 -8.91 30.50 -17.88
C MET A 163 -7.54 30.98 -18.35
N GLY A 164 -7.49 31.87 -19.35
CA GLY A 164 -6.24 32.39 -19.92
C GLY A 164 -5.79 33.76 -19.40
N GLY A 165 -6.60 34.47 -18.63
CA GLY A 165 -6.39 35.88 -18.27
C GLY A 165 -6.23 36.14 -16.79
N GLY A 166 -5.38 35.41 -16.07
CA GLY A 166 -4.99 35.68 -14.70
C GLY A 166 -3.46 35.60 -14.59
N ALA A 167 -2.80 36.71 -14.71
CA ALA A 167 -1.39 36.83 -14.37
C ALA A 167 -1.18 36.47 -12.90
N GLY A 168 -0.54 35.34 -12.59
CA GLY A 168 -0.11 34.97 -11.25
C GLY A 168 -0.76 33.72 -10.67
N GLY A 169 -0.54 32.53 -11.25
CA GLY A 169 -0.93 31.25 -10.65
C GLY A 169 -1.10 30.14 -11.71
N GLY A 170 0.00 29.57 -12.19
CA GLY A 170 0.01 28.52 -13.22
C GLY A 170 -0.60 27.20 -12.79
N GLY A 171 -1.92 27.05 -12.93
CA GLY A 171 -2.67 25.81 -12.74
C GLY A 171 -3.58 25.51 -13.93
N GLY A 172 -3.05 25.51 -15.15
CA GLY A 172 -3.80 25.13 -16.35
C GLY A 172 -3.82 23.63 -16.57
N VAL A 173 -4.77 23.16 -17.39
CA VAL A 173 -4.93 21.76 -17.85
C VAL A 173 -3.61 21.15 -18.40
N PHE A 174 -2.63 21.96 -18.72
CA PHE A 174 -1.28 21.57 -19.15
C PHE A 174 -0.31 21.25 -17.98
N SER A 175 -0.70 21.39 -16.71
CA SER A 175 0.18 21.08 -15.57
C SER A 175 0.15 19.60 -15.16
N VAL A 176 -0.66 18.78 -15.80
CA VAL A 176 -0.80 17.34 -15.48
C VAL A 176 0.53 16.58 -15.69
N GLY A 177 1.37 17.04 -16.58
CA GLY A 177 2.68 16.45 -16.85
C GLY A 177 3.84 16.99 -16.00
N LYS A 178 3.59 17.95 -15.08
CA LYS A 178 4.64 18.45 -14.21
C LYS A 178 4.88 17.49 -13.05
N SER A 179 6.15 17.30 -12.72
CA SER A 179 6.56 16.47 -11.59
C SER A 179 6.02 17.01 -10.27
N LYS A 180 5.55 16.09 -9.41
CA LYS A 180 5.20 16.35 -8.01
C LYS A 180 6.38 16.07 -7.07
N ALA A 181 7.61 15.94 -7.60
CA ALA A 181 8.79 15.67 -6.79
C ALA A 181 8.90 16.67 -5.65
N LYS A 182 9.08 16.16 -4.42
CA LYS A 182 9.39 17.00 -3.26
C LYS A 182 10.85 17.41 -3.40
N LEU A 183 11.07 18.69 -3.59
CA LEU A 183 12.41 19.27 -3.65
C LEU A 183 12.79 19.78 -2.27
N TYR A 184 13.91 19.30 -1.76
CA TYR A 184 14.58 19.83 -0.58
C TYR A 184 15.81 20.61 -1.06
N GLU A 185 15.74 21.95 -1.08
CA GLU A 185 16.77 22.80 -1.70
C GLU A 185 18.04 22.91 -0.87
N LYS A 186 17.93 22.76 0.45
CA LYS A 186 19.09 22.86 1.36
C LYS A 186 19.19 21.64 2.25
N ALA A 187 20.39 21.14 2.42
CA ALA A 187 20.70 20.08 3.39
C ALA A 187 20.18 20.39 4.80
N ASN A 188 20.22 21.67 5.21
CA ASN A 188 19.72 22.14 6.52
C ASN A 188 18.17 22.03 6.66
N GLU A 189 17.41 21.94 5.56
CA GLU A 189 15.95 21.73 5.63
C GLU A 189 15.59 20.29 5.99
N MET A 190 16.46 19.33 5.68
CA MET A 190 16.25 17.93 6.04
C MET A 190 16.81 17.59 7.43
N GLY A 191 17.89 18.24 7.87
CA GLY A 191 18.55 18.04 9.16
C GLY A 191 19.06 16.60 9.39
N ILE A 192 18.94 15.71 8.39
CA ILE A 192 19.25 14.28 8.49
C ILE A 192 20.64 14.02 7.92
N THR A 193 21.51 13.38 8.71
CA THR A 193 22.87 12.98 8.34
C THR A 193 23.12 11.51 8.70
N PHE A 194 24.31 10.98 8.44
CA PHE A 194 24.68 9.63 8.88
C PHE A 194 24.62 9.42 10.39
N LYS A 195 24.62 10.49 11.18
CA LYS A 195 24.44 10.44 12.64
C LYS A 195 23.05 10.00 13.07
N ASP A 196 22.06 10.22 12.20
CA ASP A 196 20.66 9.86 12.46
C ASP A 196 20.31 8.46 11.95
N VAL A 197 21.24 7.81 11.24
CA VAL A 197 21.10 6.43 10.77
C VAL A 197 21.91 5.54 11.72
N ALA A 198 21.25 4.80 12.57
CA ALA A 198 21.91 3.79 13.42
C ALA A 198 22.15 2.51 12.61
N GLY A 199 23.19 1.76 12.93
CA GLY A 199 23.56 0.53 12.24
C GLY A 199 23.92 0.73 10.76
N GLN A 200 23.68 -0.30 9.94
CA GLN A 200 23.90 -0.31 8.48
C GLN A 200 25.33 0.05 8.07
N THR A 201 26.32 -0.44 8.81
CA THR A 201 27.73 -0.06 8.66
C THR A 201 28.25 -0.32 7.25
N GLY A 202 27.94 -1.50 6.67
CA GLY A 202 28.33 -1.85 5.30
C GLY A 202 27.70 -0.93 4.25
N ALA A 203 26.36 -0.74 4.33
CA ALA A 203 25.66 0.14 3.41
C ALA A 203 26.14 1.60 3.51
N LYS A 204 26.39 2.09 4.72
CA LYS A 204 26.99 3.44 4.95
C LYS A 204 28.35 3.58 4.29
N GLN A 205 29.20 2.57 4.39
CA GLN A 205 30.53 2.60 3.78
C GLN A 205 30.43 2.67 2.25
N GLU A 206 29.52 1.91 1.63
CA GLU A 206 29.34 1.96 0.19
C GLU A 206 28.75 3.30 -0.30
N VAL A 207 27.78 3.88 0.43
CA VAL A 207 27.22 5.18 0.04
C VAL A 207 28.15 6.35 0.40
N GLN A 208 29.11 6.17 1.30
CA GLN A 208 30.12 7.17 1.63
C GLN A 208 30.97 7.56 0.41
N GLU A 209 31.27 6.61 -0.47
CA GLU A 209 31.95 6.89 -1.74
C GLU A 209 31.13 7.84 -2.63
N ILE A 210 29.80 7.69 -2.62
CA ILE A 210 28.89 8.57 -3.36
C ILE A 210 28.92 9.99 -2.77
N VAL A 211 28.93 10.10 -1.44
CA VAL A 211 29.05 11.39 -0.72
C VAL A 211 30.37 12.08 -1.04
N GLU A 212 31.49 11.34 -0.93
CA GLU A 212 32.82 11.90 -1.23
C GLU A 212 32.92 12.39 -2.67
N PHE A 213 32.33 11.62 -3.58
CA PHE A 213 32.28 12.01 -4.98
C PHE A 213 31.47 13.31 -5.18
N LEU A 214 30.29 13.44 -4.58
CA LEU A 214 29.48 14.66 -4.69
C LEU A 214 30.18 15.88 -4.07
N LYS A 215 30.95 15.67 -2.99
CA LYS A 215 31.76 16.73 -2.35
C LYS A 215 32.98 17.13 -3.20
N ASN A 216 33.68 16.15 -3.79
CA ASN A 216 34.97 16.35 -4.46
C ASN A 216 35.06 15.57 -5.79
N PRO A 217 34.27 15.92 -6.82
CA PRO A 217 34.23 15.16 -8.08
C PRO A 217 35.58 15.14 -8.81
N LYS A 218 36.38 16.19 -8.73
CA LYS A 218 37.69 16.29 -9.39
C LYS A 218 38.68 15.22 -8.95
N LYS A 219 38.69 14.82 -7.66
CA LYS A 219 39.56 13.78 -7.13
C LYS A 219 39.45 12.46 -7.91
N TYR A 220 38.27 12.15 -8.39
CA TYR A 220 38.00 10.90 -9.12
C TYR A 220 38.18 11.05 -10.62
N THR A 221 37.75 12.17 -11.20
CA THR A 221 37.86 12.42 -12.65
C THR A 221 39.30 12.58 -13.10
N ASP A 222 40.16 13.19 -12.30
CA ASP A 222 41.59 13.39 -12.60
C ASP A 222 42.37 12.07 -12.68
N LEU A 223 41.89 11.03 -11.99
CA LEU A 223 42.43 9.67 -12.07
C LEU A 223 41.79 8.83 -13.19
N GLY A 224 40.89 9.38 -13.97
CA GLY A 224 40.14 8.68 -15.04
C GLY A 224 38.99 7.80 -14.52
N GLY A 225 38.63 7.91 -13.26
CA GLY A 225 37.50 7.19 -12.66
C GLY A 225 36.17 7.64 -13.28
N LYS A 226 35.30 6.67 -13.56
CA LYS A 226 33.92 6.93 -14.01
C LYS A 226 33.01 6.94 -12.80
N ILE A 227 32.17 7.95 -12.72
CA ILE A 227 31.19 8.14 -11.67
C ILE A 227 30.04 7.15 -11.86
N PRO A 228 29.56 6.45 -10.82
CA PRO A 228 28.31 5.70 -10.91
C PRO A 228 27.18 6.68 -11.17
N LYS A 229 26.39 6.43 -12.21
CA LYS A 229 25.22 7.26 -12.54
C LYS A 229 24.06 7.00 -11.60
N GLY A 230 23.98 5.79 -11.05
CA GLY A 230 22.94 5.39 -10.14
C GLY A 230 23.34 4.29 -9.18
N ALA A 231 22.71 4.28 -8.01
CA ALA A 231 22.81 3.18 -7.05
C ALA A 231 21.42 2.73 -6.63
N LEU A 232 21.26 1.43 -6.45
CA LEU A 232 20.02 0.77 -6.05
C LEU A 232 20.15 0.26 -4.63
N LEU A 233 19.31 0.78 -3.73
CA LEU A 233 19.17 0.30 -2.36
C LEU A 233 18.19 -0.87 -2.33
N ILE A 234 18.66 -2.04 -1.93
CA ILE A 234 17.91 -3.29 -1.94
C ILE A 234 17.79 -3.82 -0.51
N GLY A 235 16.61 -4.25 -0.10
CA GLY A 235 16.45 -4.89 1.20
C GLY A 235 15.00 -4.97 1.65
N PRO A 236 14.73 -5.64 2.77
CA PRO A 236 13.40 -5.76 3.33
C PRO A 236 12.74 -4.41 3.64
N PRO A 237 11.41 -4.33 3.74
CA PRO A 237 10.72 -3.11 4.15
C PRO A 237 11.14 -2.72 5.58
N GLY A 238 11.15 -1.41 5.85
CA GLY A 238 11.46 -0.90 7.19
C GLY A 238 12.94 -0.83 7.57
N THR A 239 13.88 -1.27 6.70
CA THR A 239 15.32 -1.27 7.00
C THR A 239 15.99 0.11 6.89
N GLY A 240 15.24 1.16 6.54
CA GLY A 240 15.77 2.52 6.52
C GLY A 240 16.32 3.00 5.18
N LYS A 241 16.02 2.34 4.05
CA LYS A 241 16.50 2.72 2.70
C LYS A 241 16.24 4.19 2.37
N THR A 242 15.02 4.66 2.58
CA THR A 242 14.63 6.06 2.35
C THR A 242 15.35 7.01 3.30
N LEU A 243 15.58 6.61 4.56
CA LEU A 243 16.34 7.38 5.55
C LEU A 243 17.81 7.49 5.15
N LEU A 244 18.42 6.38 4.72
CA LEU A 244 19.79 6.34 4.23
C LEU A 244 19.99 7.25 3.01
N ALA A 245 19.07 7.21 2.04
CA ALA A 245 19.12 8.10 0.86
C ALA A 245 19.06 9.58 1.24
N LYS A 246 18.22 9.96 2.22
CA LYS A 246 18.16 11.32 2.76
C LYS A 246 19.46 11.70 3.49
N ALA A 247 20.02 10.77 4.27
CA ALA A 247 21.28 10.99 4.99
C ALA A 247 22.44 11.21 4.02
N VAL A 248 22.50 10.49 2.90
CA VAL A 248 23.50 10.71 1.82
C VAL A 248 23.42 12.14 1.29
N ALA A 249 22.21 12.64 1.00
CA ALA A 249 22.04 14.00 0.50
C ALA A 249 22.40 15.06 1.55
N GLY A 250 21.99 14.83 2.81
CA GLY A 250 22.33 15.71 3.93
C GLY A 250 23.84 15.77 4.19
N GLU A 251 24.51 14.61 4.16
CA GLU A 251 25.96 14.51 4.35
C GLU A 251 26.74 15.13 3.18
N ALA A 252 26.23 14.95 1.94
CA ALA A 252 26.84 15.56 0.76
C ALA A 252 26.55 17.07 0.64
N GLY A 253 25.52 17.58 1.31
CA GLY A 253 25.13 18.98 1.25
C GLY A 253 24.51 19.39 -0.08
N VAL A 254 23.89 18.46 -0.82
CA VAL A 254 23.35 18.70 -2.16
C VAL A 254 21.80 18.67 -2.16
N PRO A 255 21.14 19.33 -3.15
CA PRO A 255 19.70 19.24 -3.33
C PRO A 255 19.22 17.80 -3.52
N PHE A 256 18.03 17.50 -2.96
CA PHE A 256 17.43 16.17 -2.98
C PHE A 256 16.03 16.20 -3.56
N PHE A 257 15.84 15.50 -4.67
CA PHE A 257 14.55 15.32 -5.32
C PHE A 257 14.00 13.96 -4.91
N SER A 258 12.91 13.94 -4.14
CA SER A 258 12.29 12.69 -3.68
C SER A 258 10.96 12.44 -4.35
N MET A 259 10.76 11.23 -4.84
CA MET A 259 9.50 10.77 -5.41
C MET A 259 9.33 9.26 -5.25
N SER A 260 8.08 8.80 -5.34
CA SER A 260 7.77 7.37 -5.39
C SER A 260 7.68 6.89 -6.84
N GLY A 261 8.07 5.64 -7.11
CA GLY A 261 7.81 5.00 -8.39
C GLY A 261 6.34 5.02 -8.78
N SER A 262 5.44 4.95 -7.81
CA SER A 262 3.99 5.07 -8.03
C SER A 262 3.56 6.44 -8.58
N ASP A 263 4.31 7.52 -8.30
CA ASP A 263 4.02 8.86 -8.84
C ASP A 263 4.16 8.95 -10.36
N PHE A 264 4.86 8.00 -10.95
CA PHE A 264 5.01 7.90 -12.41
C PHE A 264 3.93 7.04 -13.08
N VAL A 265 3.17 6.26 -12.30
CA VAL A 265 2.11 5.39 -12.83
C VAL A 265 0.80 6.16 -12.85
N GLU A 266 0.37 6.54 -14.06
CA GLU A 266 -0.88 7.26 -14.27
C GLU A 266 -1.75 6.53 -15.31
N MET A 267 -3.05 6.81 -15.32
CA MET A 267 -3.97 6.21 -16.30
C MET A 267 -3.87 6.88 -17.69
N PHE A 268 -3.28 8.08 -17.78
CA PHE A 268 -3.20 8.83 -19.05
C PHE A 268 -1.86 8.58 -19.72
N VAL A 269 -1.92 8.17 -20.99
CA VAL A 269 -0.76 7.83 -21.81
C VAL A 269 0.20 9.04 -21.94
N GLY A 270 1.49 8.79 -21.66
CA GLY A 270 2.58 9.78 -21.81
C GLY A 270 2.78 10.70 -20.61
N VAL A 271 1.91 10.70 -19.61
CA VAL A 271 2.05 11.56 -18.41
C VAL A 271 3.22 11.12 -17.56
N GLY A 272 3.37 9.81 -17.32
CA GLY A 272 4.49 9.25 -16.56
C GLY A 272 5.84 9.58 -17.21
N ALA A 273 5.97 9.35 -18.49
CA ALA A 273 7.18 9.69 -19.26
C ALA A 273 7.48 11.20 -19.26
N SER A 274 6.45 12.06 -19.25
CA SER A 274 6.62 13.52 -19.17
C SER A 274 7.15 13.93 -17.79
N ARG A 275 6.64 13.32 -16.70
CA ARG A 275 7.13 13.56 -15.34
C ARG A 275 8.58 13.13 -15.15
N VAL A 276 8.96 11.98 -15.69
CA VAL A 276 10.37 11.55 -15.70
C VAL A 276 11.24 12.63 -16.31
N ARG A 277 10.96 13.04 -17.54
CA ARG A 277 11.73 14.07 -18.24
C ARG A 277 11.77 15.41 -17.49
N ASP A 278 10.68 15.80 -16.85
CA ASP A 278 10.61 17.05 -16.08
C ASP A 278 11.52 17.02 -14.85
N VAL A 279 11.49 15.91 -14.06
CA VAL A 279 12.39 15.75 -12.90
C VAL A 279 13.85 15.78 -13.31
N PHE A 280 14.20 15.03 -14.34
CA PHE A 280 15.59 14.96 -14.83
C PHE A 280 16.06 16.31 -15.38
N ARG A 281 15.20 17.09 -16.02
CA ARG A 281 15.48 18.46 -16.44
C ARG A 281 15.74 19.37 -15.23
N GLN A 282 14.86 19.34 -14.23
CA GLN A 282 15.01 20.14 -12.99
C GLN A 282 16.28 19.76 -12.22
N ALA A 283 16.62 18.47 -12.17
CA ALA A 283 17.85 18.00 -11.53
C ALA A 283 19.10 18.46 -12.27
N LYS A 284 19.11 18.47 -13.61
CA LYS A 284 20.20 19.02 -14.41
C LYS A 284 20.41 20.51 -14.14
N GLU A 285 19.33 21.28 -13.96
CA GLU A 285 19.39 22.71 -13.63
C GLU A 285 19.97 22.99 -12.23
N LYS A 286 19.82 22.04 -11.29
CA LYS A 286 20.27 22.16 -9.89
C LYS A 286 21.45 21.24 -9.52
N SER A 287 22.21 20.82 -10.51
CA SER A 287 23.43 20.01 -10.29
C SER A 287 24.50 20.80 -9.50
N PRO A 288 25.25 20.17 -8.55
CA PRO A 288 25.15 18.74 -8.17
C PRO A 288 23.93 18.44 -7.29
N CYS A 289 23.25 17.30 -7.53
CA CYS A 289 22.06 16.90 -6.81
C CYS A 289 21.83 15.38 -6.82
N ILE A 290 20.91 14.92 -5.98
CA ILE A 290 20.44 13.52 -5.94
C ILE A 290 18.97 13.46 -6.34
N ILE A 291 18.64 12.54 -7.25
CA ILE A 291 17.27 12.10 -7.53
C ILE A 291 17.06 10.80 -6.76
N PHE A 292 16.06 10.74 -5.90
CA PHE A 292 15.69 9.53 -5.19
C PHE A 292 14.32 9.04 -5.65
N ILE A 293 14.27 7.76 -6.06
CA ILE A 293 13.06 7.09 -6.52
C ILE A 293 12.78 5.92 -5.56
N ASP A 294 11.80 6.09 -4.68
CA ASP A 294 11.37 5.01 -3.79
C ASP A 294 10.44 4.05 -4.53
N GLU A 295 10.43 2.78 -4.14
CA GLU A 295 9.58 1.74 -4.75
C GLU A 295 9.71 1.71 -6.28
N ILE A 296 10.95 1.68 -6.78
CA ILE A 296 11.24 1.70 -8.24
C ILE A 296 10.57 0.53 -8.98
N ASP A 297 10.27 -0.57 -8.31
CA ASP A 297 9.57 -1.74 -8.85
C ASP A 297 8.15 -1.42 -9.32
N ALA A 298 7.54 -0.33 -8.87
CA ALA A 298 6.26 0.14 -9.42
C ALA A 298 6.34 0.48 -10.93
N VAL A 299 7.48 1.01 -11.38
CA VAL A 299 7.74 1.39 -12.79
C VAL A 299 8.66 0.39 -13.47
N GLY A 300 9.66 -0.10 -12.72
CA GLY A 300 10.78 -0.90 -13.24
C GLY A 300 10.50 -2.39 -13.40
N ARG A 301 9.27 -2.85 -13.28
CA ARG A 301 8.94 -4.28 -13.33
C ARG A 301 9.25 -4.89 -14.68
N ALA A 302 9.84 -6.09 -14.68
CA ALA A 302 10.14 -6.86 -15.89
C ALA A 302 8.87 -7.13 -16.73
N ARG A 303 9.04 -7.19 -18.04
CA ARG A 303 7.96 -7.42 -19.01
C ARG A 303 7.29 -8.76 -18.75
N SER A 304 5.96 -8.75 -18.67
CA SER A 304 5.19 -9.99 -18.62
C SER A 304 5.28 -10.71 -19.96
N LYS A 305 5.55 -12.01 -19.93
CA LYS A 305 5.58 -12.87 -21.13
C LYS A 305 4.19 -13.10 -21.74
N ASN A 306 3.11 -12.65 -21.08
CA ASN A 306 1.73 -12.81 -21.56
C ASN A 306 1.15 -11.47 -22.06
N PRO A 307 0.97 -11.28 -23.39
CA PRO A 307 0.44 -10.05 -23.97
C PRO A 307 -1.06 -9.81 -23.75
N ALA A 308 -1.80 -10.78 -23.19
CA ALA A 308 -3.26 -10.73 -23.09
C ALA A 308 -3.82 -9.81 -21.98
N MET A 309 -2.98 -9.22 -21.14
CA MET A 309 -3.37 -8.23 -20.14
C MET A 309 -2.94 -6.82 -20.57
N GLY A 310 -3.74 -6.19 -21.39
CA GLY A 310 -3.53 -4.87 -22.01
C GLY A 310 -3.50 -3.66 -21.05
N GLY A 311 -2.65 -3.69 -20.03
CA GLY A 311 -2.49 -2.58 -19.07
C GLY A 311 -1.05 -2.12 -18.88
N ASN A 312 -0.09 -2.62 -19.66
CA ASN A 312 1.34 -2.41 -19.39
C ASN A 312 2.01 -1.32 -20.25
N ASP A 313 1.37 -0.84 -21.31
CA ASP A 313 2.00 0.05 -22.30
C ASP A 313 2.50 1.37 -21.69
N GLU A 314 1.76 1.94 -20.71
CA GLU A 314 2.14 3.19 -20.08
C GLU A 314 3.35 3.04 -19.15
N ARG A 315 3.40 1.92 -18.40
CA ARG A 315 4.56 1.62 -17.54
C ARG A 315 5.82 1.40 -18.37
N GLU A 316 5.72 0.69 -19.50
CA GLU A 316 6.84 0.47 -20.41
C GLU A 316 7.32 1.78 -21.04
N ASN A 317 6.42 2.67 -21.44
CA ASN A 317 6.76 3.99 -21.93
C ASN A 317 7.49 4.83 -20.87
N THR A 318 7.04 4.77 -19.66
CA THR A 318 7.65 5.46 -18.51
C THR A 318 9.02 4.88 -18.19
N LEU A 319 9.15 3.54 -18.15
CA LEU A 319 10.43 2.87 -17.96
C LEU A 319 11.42 3.23 -19.06
N ASN A 320 11.00 3.19 -20.32
CA ASN A 320 11.86 3.58 -21.44
C ASN A 320 12.30 5.05 -21.37
N ALA A 321 11.43 5.96 -20.90
CA ALA A 321 11.79 7.34 -20.65
C ALA A 321 12.85 7.45 -19.54
N LEU A 322 12.69 6.70 -18.42
CA LEU A 322 13.67 6.65 -17.35
C LEU A 322 15.03 6.15 -17.82
N LEU A 323 15.04 5.03 -18.56
CA LEU A 323 16.27 4.48 -19.14
C LEU A 323 16.96 5.47 -20.08
N THR A 324 16.19 6.15 -20.92
CA THR A 324 16.71 7.15 -21.87
C THR A 324 17.31 8.35 -21.15
N GLU A 325 16.64 8.86 -20.11
CA GLU A 325 17.17 9.99 -19.33
C GLU A 325 18.44 9.61 -18.56
N MET A 326 18.50 8.39 -17.97
CA MET A 326 19.71 7.89 -17.32
C MET A 326 20.88 7.72 -18.31
N ASP A 327 20.62 7.19 -19.51
CA ASP A 327 21.64 7.06 -20.55
C ASP A 327 22.11 8.43 -21.07
N GLY A 328 21.19 9.40 -21.13
CA GLY A 328 21.44 10.76 -21.58
C GLY A 328 22.27 11.64 -20.65
N PHE A 329 22.61 11.17 -19.45
CA PHE A 329 23.57 11.85 -18.59
C PHE A 329 25.00 11.68 -19.11
N GLY A 330 25.67 12.79 -19.32
CA GLY A 330 27.14 12.79 -19.47
C GLY A 330 27.81 12.29 -18.18
N THR A 331 28.99 11.71 -18.32
CA THR A 331 29.77 11.17 -17.18
C THR A 331 30.11 12.19 -16.08
N ASN A 332 29.88 13.48 -16.33
CA ASN A 332 30.25 14.59 -15.40
C ASN A 332 29.04 15.49 -15.05
N SER A 333 27.80 15.01 -15.16
CA SER A 333 26.61 15.85 -14.94
C SER A 333 26.38 16.25 -13.49
N GLY A 334 27.07 15.64 -12.51
CA GLY A 334 26.88 15.91 -11.09
C GLY A 334 25.52 15.46 -10.53
N VAL A 335 24.72 14.74 -11.32
CA VAL A 335 23.43 14.17 -10.89
C VAL A 335 23.58 12.69 -10.65
N ILE A 336 23.21 12.24 -9.45
CA ILE A 336 23.19 10.82 -9.08
C ILE A 336 21.75 10.38 -8.84
N VAL A 337 21.38 9.23 -9.40
CA VAL A 337 20.05 8.63 -9.19
C VAL A 337 20.17 7.54 -8.13
N LEU A 338 19.55 7.73 -6.98
CA LEU A 338 19.36 6.68 -5.99
C LEU A 338 17.97 6.09 -6.17
N ALA A 339 17.84 4.78 -6.17
CA ALA A 339 16.54 4.14 -6.15
C ALA A 339 16.46 3.12 -5.00
N ALA A 340 15.25 2.85 -4.51
CA ALA A 340 15.02 1.84 -3.50
C ALA A 340 13.97 0.83 -3.97
N THR A 341 14.19 -0.44 -3.62
CA THR A 341 13.21 -1.52 -3.84
C THR A 341 13.28 -2.57 -2.75
N ASN A 342 12.15 -3.20 -2.48
CA ASN A 342 12.07 -4.38 -1.65
C ASN A 342 12.16 -5.67 -2.47
N ARG A 343 12.04 -5.59 -3.82
CA ARG A 343 11.89 -6.73 -4.72
C ARG A 343 12.76 -6.57 -5.96
N VAL A 344 14.05 -6.81 -5.81
CA VAL A 344 15.01 -6.73 -6.93
C VAL A 344 14.72 -7.77 -8.03
N ASP A 345 14.18 -8.93 -7.64
CA ASP A 345 13.77 -10.02 -8.52
C ASP A 345 12.74 -9.61 -9.57
N MET A 346 11.91 -8.60 -9.24
CA MET A 346 10.86 -8.09 -10.13
C MET A 346 11.36 -7.06 -11.14
N LEU A 347 12.58 -6.52 -10.96
CA LEU A 347 13.08 -5.44 -11.80
C LEU A 347 13.52 -5.92 -13.19
N ASP A 348 13.28 -5.08 -14.19
CA ASP A 348 13.81 -5.30 -15.53
C ASP A 348 15.34 -5.23 -15.51
N LYS A 349 15.98 -6.26 -16.05
CA LYS A 349 17.45 -6.38 -16.14
C LYS A 349 18.11 -5.20 -16.85
N ALA A 350 17.35 -4.47 -17.67
CA ALA A 350 17.85 -3.27 -18.33
C ALA A 350 18.18 -2.14 -17.35
N LEU A 351 17.51 -2.06 -16.20
CA LEU A 351 17.82 -1.09 -15.14
C LEU A 351 19.16 -1.39 -14.45
N LEU A 352 19.54 -2.67 -14.35
CA LEU A 352 20.73 -3.14 -13.63
C LEU A 352 22.00 -3.17 -14.51
N ARG A 353 21.94 -2.62 -15.74
CA ARG A 353 23.10 -2.56 -16.64
C ARG A 353 24.04 -1.43 -16.25
N ALA A 354 25.33 -1.62 -16.57
CA ALA A 354 26.35 -0.60 -16.39
C ALA A 354 25.95 0.74 -17.04
N GLY A 355 26.18 1.83 -16.31
CA GLY A 355 25.75 3.17 -16.70
C GLY A 355 24.32 3.56 -16.30
N ARG A 356 23.62 2.70 -15.53
CA ARG A 356 22.31 2.94 -14.93
C ARG A 356 22.39 2.70 -13.43
N PHE A 357 21.74 1.66 -12.88
CA PHE A 357 21.92 1.21 -11.49
C PHE A 357 23.01 0.14 -11.44
N ASP A 358 24.23 0.55 -11.64
CA ASP A 358 25.40 -0.33 -11.69
C ASP A 358 25.93 -0.70 -10.30
N ARG A 359 25.53 0.04 -9.26
CA ARG A 359 25.80 -0.31 -7.86
C ARG A 359 24.52 -0.79 -7.19
N GLN A 360 24.60 -1.97 -6.58
CA GLN A 360 23.54 -2.57 -5.77
C GLN A 360 24.01 -2.59 -4.33
N ILE A 361 23.36 -1.83 -3.48
CA ILE A 361 23.71 -1.65 -2.07
C ILE A 361 22.65 -2.37 -1.24
N HIS A 362 23.09 -3.40 -0.52
CA HIS A 362 22.20 -4.17 0.34
C HIS A 362 22.00 -3.47 1.67
N VAL A 363 20.75 -3.28 2.06
CA VAL A 363 20.29 -2.69 3.32
C VAL A 363 19.49 -3.76 4.04
N ASP A 364 20.23 -4.66 4.69
CA ASP A 364 19.69 -5.85 5.33
C ASP A 364 18.98 -5.53 6.65
N LEU A 365 18.36 -6.55 7.27
CA LEU A 365 17.84 -6.41 8.63
C LEU A 365 19.02 -6.22 9.59
N PRO A 366 18.84 -5.38 10.64
CA PRO A 366 19.89 -5.07 11.57
C PRO A 366 20.27 -6.29 12.42
N ASP A 367 21.55 -6.51 12.63
CA ASP A 367 22.09 -7.47 13.58
C ASP A 367 21.91 -7.02 15.05
N LEU A 368 22.31 -7.85 16.00
CA LEU A 368 22.11 -7.57 17.43
C LEU A 368 22.72 -6.25 17.89
N PRO A 369 24.00 -5.91 17.61
CA PRO A 369 24.58 -4.62 17.94
C PRO A 369 23.85 -3.46 17.26
N GLU A 370 23.52 -3.61 15.99
CA GLU A 370 22.82 -2.57 15.24
C GLU A 370 21.40 -2.32 15.77
N ARG A 371 20.67 -3.37 16.21
CA ARG A 371 19.36 -3.19 16.86
C ARG A 371 19.48 -2.41 18.16
N LYS A 372 20.52 -2.65 18.95
CA LYS A 372 20.80 -1.88 20.16
C LYS A 372 20.98 -0.40 19.85
N ASP A 373 21.78 -0.07 18.83
CA ASP A 373 21.98 1.30 18.38
C ASP A 373 20.69 1.96 17.88
N ILE A 374 19.85 1.19 17.17
CA ILE A 374 18.54 1.67 16.69
C ILE A 374 17.59 1.95 17.86
N PHE A 375 17.56 1.08 18.89
CA PHE A 375 16.81 1.34 20.12
C PHE A 375 17.27 2.64 20.78
N LEU A 376 18.58 2.85 20.94
CA LEU A 376 19.14 4.06 21.52
C LEU A 376 18.69 5.32 20.78
N VAL A 377 18.67 5.29 19.45
CA VAL A 377 18.20 6.42 18.63
C VAL A 377 16.71 6.71 18.84
N HIS A 378 15.87 5.67 18.82
CA HIS A 378 14.41 5.87 18.95
C HIS A 378 13.95 6.15 20.38
N MET A 379 14.74 5.79 21.37
CA MET A 379 14.48 6.06 22.79
C MET A 379 14.85 7.47 23.24
N ARG A 380 15.64 8.25 22.48
CA ARG A 380 16.14 9.58 22.86
C ARG A 380 15.07 10.54 23.40
N ASN A 381 13.85 10.44 22.87
CA ASN A 381 12.74 11.33 23.24
C ASN A 381 11.81 10.73 24.30
N LEU A 382 12.09 9.53 24.81
CA LEU A 382 11.27 8.85 25.79
C LEU A 382 11.81 9.09 27.23
N LYS A 383 10.91 9.19 28.17
CA LYS A 383 11.28 9.17 29.60
C LYS A 383 11.38 7.70 30.04
N LEU A 384 12.58 7.24 30.25
CA LEU A 384 12.88 5.83 30.52
C LEU A 384 13.09 5.59 32.02
N ASP A 385 12.70 4.39 32.47
CA ASP A 385 13.09 3.87 33.77
C ASP A 385 14.62 3.65 33.83
N LYS A 386 15.23 3.89 34.98
CA LYS A 386 16.66 3.74 35.24
C LYS A 386 17.18 2.31 35.02
N ASN A 387 16.36 1.31 35.19
CA ASN A 387 16.71 -0.12 35.14
C ASN A 387 16.43 -0.76 33.78
N LEU A 388 16.30 0.03 32.70
CA LEU A 388 16.00 -0.50 31.39
C LEU A 388 17.23 -1.19 30.79
N ASP A 389 17.13 -2.49 30.56
CA ASP A 389 18.15 -3.30 29.88
C ASP A 389 17.90 -3.29 28.36
N ILE A 390 18.66 -2.45 27.64
CA ILE A 390 18.56 -2.31 26.18
C ILE A 390 19.10 -3.57 25.48
N ASP A 391 20.12 -4.22 26.06
CA ASP A 391 20.66 -5.45 25.49
C ASP A 391 19.63 -6.57 25.51
N LEU A 392 18.83 -6.66 26.55
CA LEU A 392 17.70 -7.59 26.61
C LEU A 392 16.67 -7.30 25.50
N LEU A 393 16.31 -6.02 25.32
CA LEU A 393 15.35 -5.62 24.29
C LEU A 393 15.85 -5.94 22.88
N ALA A 394 17.12 -5.66 22.60
CA ALA A 394 17.75 -6.02 21.32
C ALA A 394 17.79 -7.52 21.09
N ARG A 395 18.02 -8.32 22.15
CA ARG A 395 17.96 -9.79 22.10
C ARG A 395 16.54 -10.31 21.84
N GLN A 396 15.51 -9.65 22.39
CA GLN A 396 14.12 -10.07 22.25
C GLN A 396 13.47 -9.65 20.92
N THR A 397 14.17 -8.91 20.06
CA THR A 397 13.66 -8.43 18.78
C THR A 397 14.48 -8.90 17.58
N PRO A 398 14.84 -10.21 17.48
CA PRO A 398 15.55 -10.71 16.32
C PRO A 398 14.68 -10.61 15.07
N GLY A 399 15.31 -10.26 13.93
CA GLY A 399 14.61 -10.10 12.68
C GLY A 399 13.72 -8.85 12.57
N PHE A 400 13.72 -7.98 13.60
CA PHE A 400 13.01 -6.70 13.51
C PHE A 400 13.77 -5.72 12.66
N SER A 401 13.05 -5.02 11.81
CA SER A 401 13.56 -3.88 11.06
C SER A 401 13.66 -2.63 11.95
N GLY A 402 14.35 -1.60 11.48
CA GLY A 402 14.39 -0.31 12.17
C GLY A 402 13.00 0.30 12.39
N ALA A 403 12.08 0.10 11.45
CA ALA A 403 10.69 0.56 11.57
C ALA A 403 9.92 -0.22 12.66
N ASP A 404 10.16 -1.54 12.79
CA ASP A 404 9.55 -2.35 13.84
C ASP A 404 10.04 -1.91 15.22
N ILE A 405 11.34 -1.65 15.36
CA ILE A 405 11.93 -1.13 16.62
C ILE A 405 11.36 0.26 16.97
N ALA A 406 11.24 1.14 15.98
CA ALA A 406 10.58 2.44 16.20
C ALA A 406 9.14 2.28 16.69
N ASN A 407 8.42 1.31 16.12
CA ASN A 407 7.05 0.98 16.52
C ASN A 407 7.01 0.40 17.94
N VAL A 408 7.96 -0.47 18.33
CA VAL A 408 8.10 -0.97 19.71
C VAL A 408 8.27 0.20 20.68
N CYS A 409 9.16 1.13 20.40
CA CYS A 409 9.40 2.30 21.25
C CYS A 409 8.14 3.16 21.40
N ASN A 410 7.43 3.40 20.32
CA ASN A 410 6.18 4.16 20.34
C ASN A 410 5.08 3.42 21.12
N GLU A 411 4.91 2.13 20.86
CA GLU A 411 3.89 1.31 21.52
C GLU A 411 4.15 1.17 23.03
N ALA A 412 5.42 1.01 23.44
CA ALA A 412 5.79 0.98 24.86
C ALA A 412 5.41 2.30 25.56
N ALA A 413 5.66 3.45 24.92
CA ALA A 413 5.24 4.75 25.45
C ALA A 413 3.71 4.86 25.58
N LEU A 414 2.96 4.32 24.61
CA LEU A 414 1.48 4.29 24.66
C LEU A 414 0.96 3.34 25.77
N ILE A 415 1.66 2.23 26.03
CA ILE A 415 1.32 1.30 27.11
C ILE A 415 1.58 1.96 28.48
N ALA A 416 2.77 2.57 28.66
CA ALA A 416 3.10 3.30 29.89
C ALA A 416 2.08 4.43 30.16
N ALA A 417 1.70 5.18 29.14
CA ALA A 417 0.68 6.24 29.27
C ALA A 417 -0.69 5.67 29.69
N ARG A 418 -1.05 4.49 29.19
CA ARG A 418 -2.31 3.79 29.55
C ARG A 418 -2.32 3.33 31.00
N HIS A 419 -1.16 2.96 31.54
CA HIS A 419 -0.96 2.61 32.95
C HIS A 419 -0.81 3.85 33.84
N ASN A 420 -0.88 5.08 33.29
CA ASN A 420 -0.60 6.34 33.98
C ASN A 420 0.81 6.40 34.59
N SER A 421 1.77 5.68 34.02
CA SER A 421 3.17 5.70 34.44
C SER A 421 3.83 7.01 34.03
N LYS A 422 4.78 7.49 34.83
CA LYS A 422 5.56 8.71 34.55
C LYS A 422 6.75 8.45 33.62
N GLU A 423 7.20 7.20 33.58
CA GLU A 423 8.35 6.71 32.85
C GLU A 423 8.00 5.40 32.16
N VAL A 424 8.69 5.08 31.06
CA VAL A 424 8.49 3.84 30.32
C VAL A 424 9.40 2.77 30.92
N ALA A 425 8.80 1.74 31.49
CA ALA A 425 9.50 0.66 32.15
C ALA A 425 9.82 -0.51 31.21
N LYS A 426 10.73 -1.39 31.66
CA LYS A 426 11.07 -2.64 30.95
C LYS A 426 9.81 -3.43 30.56
N GLN A 427 8.83 -3.54 31.48
CA GLN A 427 7.61 -4.30 31.24
C GLN A 427 6.78 -3.71 30.08
N ASP A 428 6.72 -2.38 29.95
CA ASP A 428 5.98 -1.73 28.86
C ASP A 428 6.58 -2.05 27.49
N PHE A 429 7.91 -2.18 27.40
CA PHE A 429 8.59 -2.62 26.19
C PHE A 429 8.31 -4.09 25.87
N LEU A 430 8.35 -4.96 26.87
CA LEU A 430 8.02 -6.38 26.71
C LEU A 430 6.58 -6.56 26.22
N ASP A 431 5.65 -5.84 26.80
CA ASP A 431 4.24 -5.85 26.40
C ASP A 431 4.06 -5.26 24.99
N ALA A 432 4.87 -4.26 24.60
CA ALA A 432 4.87 -3.72 23.24
C ALA A 432 5.36 -4.74 22.21
N VAL A 433 6.45 -5.46 22.50
CA VAL A 433 6.96 -6.54 21.65
C VAL A 433 5.91 -7.63 21.48
N ASP A 434 5.30 -8.06 22.60
CA ASP A 434 4.21 -9.02 22.57
C ASP A 434 3.03 -8.60 21.71
N ARG A 435 2.65 -7.33 21.84
CA ARG A 435 1.54 -6.77 21.07
C ARG A 435 1.82 -6.70 19.59
N ILE A 436 3.07 -6.40 19.20
CA ILE A 436 3.48 -6.31 17.79
C ILE A 436 3.54 -7.70 17.16
N ILE A 437 4.10 -8.68 17.87
CA ILE A 437 4.24 -10.04 17.35
C ILE A 437 2.93 -10.83 17.44
N GLY A 438 2.27 -10.82 18.61
CA GLY A 438 1.10 -11.65 18.91
C GLY A 438 -0.25 -10.96 18.73
N GLY A 439 -0.27 -9.63 18.59
CA GLY A 439 -1.48 -8.82 18.55
C GLY A 439 -2.06 -8.51 19.94
N LEU A 440 -3.24 -7.89 19.94
CA LEU A 440 -3.93 -7.51 21.16
C LEU A 440 -4.41 -8.73 21.95
N GLU A 441 -4.25 -8.66 23.28
CA GLU A 441 -4.80 -9.61 24.22
C GLU A 441 -6.34 -9.62 24.17
N LYS A 442 -6.94 -10.81 24.04
CA LYS A 442 -8.39 -11.01 23.98
C LYS A 442 -8.95 -11.46 25.34
N LYS A 443 -9.13 -10.52 26.26
CA LYS A 443 -9.71 -10.78 27.58
C LYS A 443 -11.16 -11.30 27.59
N THR A 444 -11.86 -11.11 26.46
CA THR A 444 -13.29 -11.48 26.34
C THR A 444 -13.52 -12.89 25.79
N LYS A 445 -12.46 -13.62 25.44
CA LYS A 445 -12.62 -14.97 24.90
C LYS A 445 -12.93 -15.95 26.03
N VAL A 446 -14.17 -16.38 26.07
CA VAL A 446 -14.63 -17.39 27.06
C VAL A 446 -14.09 -18.75 26.62
N MET A 447 -13.28 -19.36 27.49
CA MET A 447 -12.77 -20.73 27.32
C MET A 447 -13.23 -21.59 28.48
N THR A 448 -13.56 -22.84 28.21
CA THR A 448 -13.84 -23.82 29.28
C THR A 448 -12.54 -24.22 29.98
N THR A 449 -12.62 -24.67 31.21
CA THR A 449 -11.46 -25.18 31.96
C THR A 449 -10.76 -26.33 31.24
N ALA A 450 -11.53 -27.17 30.53
CA ALA A 450 -10.98 -28.27 29.74
C ALA A 450 -10.16 -27.75 28.53
N GLU A 451 -10.69 -26.76 27.81
CA GLU A 451 -9.95 -26.13 26.68
C GLU A 451 -8.68 -25.44 27.17
N LYS A 452 -8.78 -24.67 28.27
CA LYS A 452 -7.62 -23.99 28.86
C LYS A 452 -6.54 -25.01 29.28
N ARG A 453 -6.95 -26.17 29.84
CA ARG A 453 -6.02 -27.24 30.17
C ARG A 453 -5.35 -27.86 28.94
N THR A 454 -6.10 -28.08 27.87
CA THR A 454 -5.54 -28.62 26.63
C THR A 454 -4.51 -27.66 26.07
N ILE A 455 -4.79 -26.34 26.04
CA ILE A 455 -3.85 -25.31 25.61
C ILE A 455 -2.61 -25.32 26.53
N ALA A 456 -2.77 -25.38 27.83
CA ALA A 456 -1.64 -25.41 28.76
C ALA A 456 -0.73 -26.63 28.54
N LEU A 457 -1.30 -27.81 28.29
CA LEU A 457 -0.53 -29.02 27.95
C LEU A 457 0.18 -28.86 26.60
N HIS A 458 -0.47 -28.25 25.60
CA HIS A 458 0.09 -27.98 24.27
C HIS A 458 1.31 -27.06 24.38
N GLU A 459 1.16 -25.89 25.00
CA GLU A 459 2.23 -24.92 25.16
C GLU A 459 3.37 -25.41 26.03
N ALA A 460 3.04 -26.16 27.10
CA ALA A 460 4.04 -26.85 27.90
C ALA A 460 4.82 -27.89 27.11
N GLY A 461 4.18 -28.53 26.11
CA GLY A 461 4.83 -29.47 25.19
C GLY A 461 5.92 -28.80 24.37
N HIS A 462 5.61 -27.66 23.75
CA HIS A 462 6.59 -26.86 23.04
C HIS A 462 7.77 -26.44 23.94
N ALA A 463 7.46 -25.93 25.12
CA ALA A 463 8.46 -25.47 26.09
C ALA A 463 9.38 -26.61 26.55
N THR A 464 8.81 -27.76 26.89
CA THR A 464 9.58 -28.93 27.34
C THR A 464 10.55 -29.41 26.27
N ILE A 465 10.08 -29.56 25.02
CA ILE A 465 10.94 -30.06 23.94
C ILE A 465 12.04 -29.07 23.62
N SER A 466 11.73 -27.77 23.51
CA SER A 466 12.75 -26.76 23.25
C SER A 466 13.80 -26.66 24.34
N TRP A 467 13.46 -26.99 25.60
CA TRP A 467 14.42 -27.00 26.70
C TRP A 467 15.47 -28.10 26.57
N PHE A 468 15.08 -29.28 26.09
CA PHE A 468 15.93 -30.45 25.97
C PHE A 468 16.51 -30.68 24.57
N CYS A 469 16.12 -29.93 23.55
CA CYS A 469 16.76 -29.91 22.25
C CYS A 469 17.95 -28.95 22.23
N GLU A 470 19.11 -29.45 21.76
CA GLU A 470 20.38 -28.69 21.75
C GLU A 470 20.30 -27.42 20.95
N HIS A 471 19.77 -27.54 19.74
CA HIS A 471 19.76 -26.46 18.76
C HIS A 471 18.43 -25.70 18.70
N ALA A 472 17.46 -26.03 19.57
CA ALA A 472 16.23 -25.29 19.68
C ALA A 472 16.49 -23.88 20.24
N ASN A 473 15.74 -22.90 19.76
CA ASN A 473 15.85 -21.53 20.23
C ASN A 473 15.56 -21.43 21.74
N PRO A 474 16.33 -20.64 22.51
CA PRO A 474 16.09 -20.45 23.93
C PRO A 474 14.68 -19.94 24.21
N LEU A 475 14.03 -20.52 25.21
CA LEU A 475 12.70 -20.10 25.65
C LEU A 475 12.81 -18.79 26.44
N VAL A 476 11.89 -17.86 26.18
CA VAL A 476 11.75 -16.60 26.92
C VAL A 476 10.59 -16.71 27.91
N LYS A 477 9.43 -17.10 27.39
CA LYS A 477 8.21 -17.26 28.18
C LYS A 477 7.21 -18.17 27.48
N VAL A 478 6.24 -18.66 28.23
CA VAL A 478 5.10 -19.40 27.73
C VAL A 478 3.82 -18.74 28.23
N SER A 479 2.83 -18.58 27.39
CA SER A 479 1.56 -17.94 27.75
C SER A 479 0.38 -18.71 27.15
N ILE A 480 -0.67 -18.85 27.96
CA ILE A 480 -1.96 -19.36 27.50
C ILE A 480 -3.02 -18.26 27.41
N VAL A 481 -2.58 -16.99 27.42
CA VAL A 481 -3.44 -15.84 27.21
C VAL A 481 -3.70 -15.68 25.71
N PRO A 482 -4.95 -15.69 25.24
CA PRO A 482 -5.26 -15.56 23.82
C PRO A 482 -4.86 -14.21 23.25
N ARG A 483 -4.08 -14.23 22.15
CA ARG A 483 -3.68 -13.04 21.42
C ARG A 483 -3.94 -13.23 19.93
N GLY A 484 -4.51 -12.23 19.27
CA GLY A 484 -4.79 -12.30 17.83
C GLY A 484 -5.62 -13.53 17.46
N GLN A 485 -5.03 -14.45 16.68
CA GLN A 485 -5.64 -15.75 16.34
C GLN A 485 -5.14 -16.90 17.21
N ALA A 486 -4.03 -16.71 17.93
CA ALA A 486 -3.46 -17.73 18.79
C ALA A 486 -4.22 -17.85 20.12
N LEU A 487 -4.31 -19.08 20.61
CA LEU A 487 -4.94 -19.40 21.92
C LEU A 487 -3.91 -19.42 23.05
N GLY A 488 -2.67 -19.68 22.74
CA GLY A 488 -1.49 -19.64 23.57
C GLY A 488 -0.28 -19.41 22.68
N ALA A 489 0.90 -19.24 23.25
CA ALA A 489 2.17 -19.16 22.54
C ALA A 489 3.34 -19.45 23.48
N ALA A 490 4.31 -20.21 23.00
CA ALA A 490 5.65 -20.27 23.55
C ALA A 490 6.55 -19.28 22.78
N TRP A 491 7.20 -18.40 23.52
CA TRP A 491 8.03 -17.35 22.98
C TRP A 491 9.49 -17.75 23.10
N TYR A 492 10.18 -17.70 21.97
CA TYR A 492 11.57 -18.06 21.85
C TYR A 492 12.41 -16.86 21.51
N LEU A 493 13.69 -16.94 21.83
CA LEU A 493 14.72 -16.03 21.36
C LEU A 493 15.35 -16.64 20.09
N PRO A 494 14.93 -16.28 18.87
CA PRO A 494 15.54 -16.82 17.67
C PRO A 494 17.03 -16.44 17.63
N GLU A 495 17.87 -17.44 17.43
CA GLU A 495 19.31 -17.22 17.30
C GLU A 495 19.64 -16.85 15.86
N GLU A 496 20.35 -15.73 15.67
CA GLU A 496 20.83 -15.30 14.35
C GLU A 496 21.95 -16.22 13.86
N ARG A 497 21.63 -16.99 12.84
CA ARG A 497 22.57 -17.95 12.26
C ARG A 497 22.72 -17.69 10.76
N PRO A 498 23.94 -17.35 10.24
CA PRO A 498 24.18 -17.20 8.80
C PRO A 498 23.98 -18.50 8.02
N ILE A 499 24.20 -19.64 8.69
CA ILE A 499 24.06 -20.98 8.12
C ILE A 499 23.29 -21.83 9.11
N THR A 500 22.28 -22.58 8.62
CA THR A 500 21.49 -23.50 9.44
C THR A 500 21.83 -24.93 9.04
N THR A 501 22.15 -25.78 10.02
CA THR A 501 22.47 -27.21 9.78
C THR A 501 21.20 -28.07 9.75
N LYS A 502 21.34 -29.30 9.26
CA LYS A 502 20.23 -30.28 9.25
C LYS A 502 19.71 -30.55 10.67
N GLU A 503 20.61 -30.71 11.64
CA GLU A 503 20.29 -30.99 13.03
C GLU A 503 19.49 -29.85 13.65
N GLN A 504 19.87 -28.62 13.37
CA GLN A 504 19.15 -27.42 13.85
C GLN A 504 17.72 -27.37 13.32
N MET A 505 17.53 -27.62 12.01
CA MET A 505 16.19 -27.65 11.42
C MET A 505 15.33 -28.81 11.96
N LEU A 506 15.96 -29.95 12.28
CA LEU A 506 15.27 -31.08 12.89
C LEU A 506 14.86 -30.78 14.35
N ASP A 507 15.70 -30.11 15.13
CA ASP A 507 15.38 -29.71 16.51
C ASP A 507 14.24 -28.66 16.53
N GLU A 508 14.27 -27.70 15.60
CA GLU A 508 13.17 -26.75 15.44
C GLU A 508 11.85 -27.47 15.08
N MET A 509 11.92 -28.41 14.13
CA MET A 509 10.76 -29.23 13.73
C MET A 509 10.23 -30.07 14.90
N CYS A 510 11.11 -30.67 15.68
CA CYS A 510 10.75 -31.44 16.90
C CYS A 510 10.01 -30.53 17.90
N SER A 511 10.51 -29.31 18.12
CA SER A 511 9.88 -28.33 19.01
C SER A 511 8.49 -27.92 18.51
N LEU A 512 8.32 -27.66 17.18
CA LEU A 512 7.02 -27.36 16.58
C LEU A 512 5.99 -28.49 16.76
N LEU A 513 6.44 -29.76 16.70
CA LEU A 513 5.56 -30.91 16.88
C LEU A 513 5.21 -31.21 18.34
N GLY A 514 5.87 -30.51 19.28
CA GLY A 514 5.74 -30.71 20.73
C GLY A 514 4.34 -30.53 21.27
N GLY A 515 3.64 -29.49 20.85
CA GLY A 515 2.26 -29.25 21.28
C GLY A 515 1.33 -30.39 20.87
N ARG A 516 1.43 -30.85 19.62
CA ARG A 516 0.65 -31.97 19.10
C ARG A 516 0.96 -33.27 19.80
N ALA A 517 2.24 -33.54 20.07
CA ALA A 517 2.68 -34.74 20.78
C ALA A 517 2.18 -34.73 22.24
N ALA A 518 2.20 -33.57 22.89
CA ALA A 518 1.67 -33.40 24.23
C ALA A 518 0.14 -33.63 24.30
N GLU A 519 -0.62 -33.09 23.37
CA GLU A 519 -2.06 -33.37 23.27
C GLU A 519 -2.34 -34.87 23.20
N GLU A 520 -1.68 -35.59 22.28
CA GLU A 520 -1.91 -37.03 22.12
C GLU A 520 -1.52 -37.83 23.37
N LEU A 521 -0.36 -37.56 23.99
CA LEU A 521 0.14 -38.31 25.15
C LEU A 521 -0.65 -38.05 26.43
N PHE A 522 -1.08 -36.82 26.68
CA PHE A 522 -1.64 -36.45 27.99
C PHE A 522 -3.15 -36.26 27.98
N THR A 523 -3.78 -36.03 26.84
CA THR A 523 -5.24 -35.95 26.73
C THR A 523 -5.87 -37.14 26.00
N GLY A 524 -5.07 -37.90 25.22
CA GLY A 524 -5.56 -38.96 24.34
C GLY A 524 -6.31 -38.43 23.10
N HIS A 525 -6.38 -37.14 22.93
CA HIS A 525 -7.07 -36.47 21.80
C HIS A 525 -6.16 -35.49 21.12
N ILE A 526 -6.41 -35.26 19.87
CA ILE A 526 -5.70 -34.29 19.03
C ILE A 526 -6.65 -33.18 18.62
N SER A 527 -6.16 -31.95 18.63
CA SER A 527 -6.98 -30.77 18.33
C SER A 527 -6.52 -30.04 17.07
N THR A 528 -7.30 -29.06 16.64
CA THR A 528 -6.93 -28.13 15.55
C THR A 528 -5.91 -27.08 16.00
N GLY A 529 -5.55 -27.02 17.28
CA GLY A 529 -4.59 -26.07 17.83
C GLY A 529 -3.23 -26.14 17.13
N ALA A 530 -2.77 -27.34 16.82
CA ALA A 530 -1.49 -27.59 16.16
C ALA A 530 -1.46 -27.32 14.64
N MET A 531 -2.51 -26.71 14.04
CA MET A 531 -2.58 -26.55 12.57
C MET A 531 -1.43 -25.68 12.02
N ASN A 532 -1.10 -24.59 12.68
CA ASN A 532 -0.01 -23.71 12.27
C ASN A 532 1.36 -24.39 12.45
N ASP A 533 1.55 -25.15 13.52
CA ASP A 533 2.79 -25.86 13.81
C ASP A 533 3.04 -26.95 12.76
N LEU A 534 1.99 -27.70 12.40
CA LEU A 534 2.05 -28.71 11.34
C LEU A 534 2.35 -28.06 9.97
N GLU A 535 1.75 -26.91 9.65
CA GLU A 535 2.05 -26.18 8.42
C GLU A 535 3.52 -25.77 8.36
N ARG A 536 4.04 -25.18 9.45
CA ARG A 536 5.45 -24.77 9.54
C ARG A 536 6.39 -25.96 9.46
N ALA A 537 6.13 -27.03 10.19
CA ALA A 537 6.93 -28.26 10.16
C ALA A 537 6.94 -28.89 8.76
N THR A 538 5.79 -28.96 8.10
CA THR A 538 5.67 -29.47 6.73
C THR A 538 6.45 -28.62 5.74
N LYS A 539 6.31 -27.30 5.80
CA LYS A 539 7.05 -26.37 4.94
C LYS A 539 8.55 -26.45 5.13
N SER A 540 9.00 -26.59 6.40
CA SER A 540 10.42 -26.80 6.72
C SER A 540 10.94 -28.11 6.15
N ALA A 541 10.21 -29.22 6.31
CA ALA A 541 10.60 -30.53 5.76
C ALA A 541 10.70 -30.52 4.21
N TYR A 542 9.73 -29.90 3.53
CA TYR A 542 9.81 -29.71 2.08
C TYR A 542 11.02 -28.85 1.69
N GLY A 543 11.30 -27.79 2.44
CA GLY A 543 12.47 -26.94 2.25
C GLY A 543 13.78 -27.72 2.36
N MET A 544 13.91 -28.54 3.40
CA MET A 544 15.09 -29.38 3.63
C MET A 544 15.32 -30.37 2.50
N ILE A 545 14.26 -31.03 2.03
CA ILE A 545 14.38 -32.13 1.04
C ILE A 545 14.46 -31.57 -0.38
N ALA A 546 13.51 -30.68 -0.77
CA ALA A 546 13.40 -30.25 -2.16
C ALA A 546 14.36 -29.10 -2.52
N TYR A 547 14.74 -28.24 -1.56
CA TYR A 547 15.57 -27.07 -1.85
C TYR A 547 16.99 -27.21 -1.32
N ALA A 548 17.15 -27.73 -0.10
CA ALA A 548 18.46 -27.84 0.52
C ALA A 548 19.17 -29.21 0.25
N GLY A 549 18.46 -30.18 -0.34
CA GLY A 549 19.03 -31.51 -0.65
C GLY A 549 19.52 -32.27 0.58
N MET A 550 18.84 -32.06 1.75
CA MET A 550 19.24 -32.66 3.04
C MET A 550 18.62 -34.03 3.31
N SER A 551 18.24 -34.78 2.25
CA SER A 551 17.70 -36.13 2.34
C SER A 551 18.74 -37.14 1.86
N ASP A 552 18.76 -38.34 2.48
CA ASP A 552 19.66 -39.41 2.09
C ASP A 552 19.29 -40.05 0.73
N ARG A 553 18.01 -39.98 0.34
CA ARG A 553 17.50 -40.49 -0.96
C ARG A 553 17.61 -39.49 -2.10
N LEU A 554 17.61 -38.18 -1.78
CA LEU A 554 17.68 -37.09 -2.73
C LEU A 554 18.80 -36.10 -2.31
N PRO A 555 20.04 -36.54 -2.21
CA PRO A 555 21.15 -35.73 -1.73
C PRO A 555 21.61 -34.74 -2.81
N ASN A 556 22.04 -33.56 -2.39
CA ASN A 556 22.75 -32.61 -3.25
C ASN A 556 21.95 -32.12 -4.49
N ILE A 557 20.64 -32.19 -4.47
CA ILE A 557 19.76 -31.74 -5.54
C ILE A 557 18.87 -30.61 -5.01
N CYS A 558 18.78 -29.54 -5.80
CA CYS A 558 17.87 -28.41 -5.52
C CYS A 558 16.80 -28.35 -6.63
N TYR A 559 15.56 -28.56 -6.25
CA TYR A 559 14.38 -28.45 -7.12
C TYR A 559 13.73 -27.08 -7.02
N TYR A 560 14.54 -26.03 -6.90
CA TYR A 560 14.03 -24.67 -6.83
C TYR A 560 13.51 -24.20 -8.19
N ASN A 561 12.27 -23.74 -8.22
CA ASN A 561 11.69 -23.13 -9.41
C ASN A 561 11.53 -21.63 -9.16
N ASN A 562 12.36 -20.82 -9.82
CA ASN A 562 12.37 -19.37 -9.70
C ASN A 562 11.23 -18.70 -10.49
N ASP A 563 10.47 -19.45 -11.30
CA ASP A 563 9.37 -18.91 -12.09
C ASP A 563 8.05 -18.98 -11.29
N GLU A 564 7.69 -17.88 -10.61
CA GLU A 564 6.38 -17.71 -9.91
C GLU A 564 5.15 -18.00 -10.81
N TYR A 565 5.33 -18.03 -12.13
CA TYR A 565 4.29 -18.28 -13.12
C TYR A 565 4.35 -19.67 -13.77
N ASN A 566 5.30 -20.49 -13.39
CA ASN A 566 5.41 -21.84 -13.93
C ASN A 566 4.77 -22.85 -12.96
N PHE A 567 3.53 -23.20 -13.20
CA PHE A 567 2.77 -24.19 -12.44
C PHE A 567 3.28 -25.63 -12.63
N GLN A 568 4.30 -25.83 -13.47
CA GLN A 568 4.90 -27.15 -13.68
C GLN A 568 5.97 -27.42 -12.62
N LYS A 569 5.84 -28.56 -11.94
CA LYS A 569 6.86 -29.04 -11.01
C LYS A 569 8.17 -29.28 -11.78
N PRO A 570 9.35 -28.87 -11.26
CA PRO A 570 10.64 -29.06 -11.94
C PRO A 570 11.16 -30.51 -11.85
N TYR A 571 10.30 -31.46 -11.51
CA TYR A 571 10.66 -32.87 -11.31
C TYR A 571 9.51 -33.79 -11.74
N SER A 572 9.84 -35.07 -11.98
CA SER A 572 8.91 -36.13 -12.39
C SER A 572 7.96 -36.53 -11.26
N ASP A 573 6.83 -37.16 -11.59
CA ASP A 573 5.89 -37.71 -10.60
C ASP A 573 6.55 -38.76 -9.67
N THR A 574 7.50 -39.52 -10.17
CA THR A 574 8.27 -40.47 -9.37
C THR A 574 9.11 -39.74 -8.31
N THR A 575 9.75 -38.64 -8.68
CA THR A 575 10.51 -37.79 -7.73
C THR A 575 9.58 -37.11 -6.75
N ALA A 576 8.41 -36.64 -7.19
CA ALA A 576 7.38 -36.06 -6.31
C ALA A 576 6.99 -37.05 -5.20
N LYS A 577 6.71 -38.31 -5.58
CA LYS A 577 6.41 -39.38 -4.62
C LYS A 577 7.55 -39.62 -3.62
N MET A 578 8.81 -39.64 -4.10
CA MET A 578 9.96 -39.77 -3.21
C MET A 578 10.11 -38.61 -2.23
N ILE A 579 9.85 -37.37 -2.68
CA ILE A 579 9.85 -36.20 -1.82
C ILE A 579 8.76 -36.34 -0.74
N ASP A 580 7.53 -36.72 -1.12
CA ASP A 580 6.42 -36.90 -0.18
C ASP A 580 6.72 -37.99 0.87
N GLU A 581 7.31 -39.12 0.44
CA GLU A 581 7.74 -40.22 1.33
C GLU A 581 8.82 -39.78 2.33
N GLU A 582 9.83 -39.02 1.88
CA GLU A 582 10.91 -38.53 2.75
C GLU A 582 10.39 -37.42 3.71
N VAL A 583 9.49 -36.53 3.26
CA VAL A 583 8.83 -35.53 4.12
C VAL A 583 8.07 -36.22 5.23
N LEU A 584 7.24 -37.23 4.88
CA LEU A 584 6.46 -37.98 5.84
C LEU A 584 7.35 -38.70 6.85
N LYS A 585 8.43 -39.36 6.38
CA LYS A 585 9.40 -40.04 7.21
C LYS A 585 10.09 -39.08 8.18
N MET A 586 10.52 -37.92 7.70
CA MET A 586 11.16 -36.89 8.52
C MET A 586 10.23 -36.33 9.61
N ILE A 587 9.02 -35.96 9.27
CA ILE A 587 8.02 -35.44 10.22
C ILE A 587 7.68 -36.51 11.27
N ASN A 588 7.40 -37.74 10.86
CA ASN A 588 7.10 -38.82 11.80
C ASN A 588 8.27 -39.14 12.72
N GLY A 589 9.50 -39.13 12.18
CA GLY A 589 10.69 -39.32 13.00
C GLY A 589 10.87 -38.26 14.08
N GLN A 590 10.62 -36.99 13.76
CA GLN A 590 10.67 -35.92 14.75
C GLN A 590 9.46 -35.94 15.71
N TYR A 591 8.31 -36.40 15.24
CA TYR A 591 7.14 -36.59 16.09
C TYR A 591 7.33 -37.68 17.15
N ASP A 592 7.93 -38.81 16.74
CA ASP A 592 8.27 -39.92 17.66
C ASP A 592 9.34 -39.49 18.69
N ARG A 593 10.35 -38.70 18.23
CA ARG A 593 11.36 -38.09 19.12
C ARG A 593 10.71 -37.13 20.14
N ALA A 594 9.76 -36.31 19.68
CA ALA A 594 9.01 -35.42 20.56
C ALA A 594 8.24 -36.18 21.64
N LYS A 595 7.56 -37.28 21.28
CA LYS A 595 6.88 -38.15 22.23
C LYS A 595 7.84 -38.79 23.25
N GLN A 596 9.01 -39.21 22.80
CA GLN A 596 10.03 -39.77 23.66
C GLN A 596 10.48 -38.77 24.71
N ILE A 597 10.89 -37.56 24.28
CA ILE A 597 11.33 -36.47 25.18
C ILE A 597 10.20 -36.16 26.24
N LEU A 598 8.97 -36.02 25.78
CA LEU A 598 7.83 -35.75 26.67
C LEU A 598 7.53 -36.89 27.65
N THR A 599 7.79 -38.12 27.24
CA THR A 599 7.62 -39.28 28.10
C THR A 599 8.70 -39.35 29.18
N GLU A 600 9.95 -39.07 28.80
CA GLU A 600 11.10 -39.02 29.73
C GLU A 600 10.95 -37.90 30.77
N HIS A 601 10.35 -36.75 30.36
CA HIS A 601 10.18 -35.58 31.21
C HIS A 601 8.71 -35.34 31.66
N LYS A 602 7.91 -36.36 31.71
CA LYS A 602 6.47 -36.32 31.98
C LYS A 602 6.08 -35.54 33.23
N GLU A 603 6.80 -35.75 34.34
CA GLU A 603 6.48 -35.07 35.60
C GLU A 603 6.69 -33.56 35.54
N GLY A 604 7.83 -33.14 34.96
CA GLY A 604 8.14 -31.74 34.75
C GLY A 604 7.14 -31.06 33.81
N HIS A 605 6.81 -31.73 32.68
CA HIS A 605 5.80 -31.24 31.74
C HIS A 605 4.43 -31.00 32.42
N ASN A 606 3.95 -31.96 33.22
CA ASN A 606 2.68 -31.81 33.91
C ASN A 606 2.71 -30.67 34.95
N ARG A 607 3.84 -30.49 35.65
CA ARG A 607 4.02 -29.37 36.59
C ARG A 607 4.02 -28.04 35.90
N LEU A 608 4.66 -27.97 34.73
CA LEU A 608 4.69 -26.79 33.87
C LEU A 608 3.29 -26.43 33.37
N ALA A 609 2.53 -27.39 32.86
CA ALA A 609 1.14 -27.21 32.46
C ALA A 609 0.23 -26.76 33.61
N GLN A 610 0.44 -27.29 34.81
CA GLN A 610 -0.30 -26.87 36.01
C GLN A 610 0.04 -25.40 36.36
N LEU A 611 1.31 -25.03 36.34
CA LEU A 611 1.76 -23.67 36.62
C LEU A 611 1.18 -22.67 35.59
N LEU A 612 1.09 -23.07 34.31
CA LEU A 612 0.40 -22.30 33.29
C LEU A 612 -1.09 -22.12 33.56
N MET A 613 -1.75 -23.12 34.06
CA MET A 613 -3.17 -23.00 34.48
C MET A 613 -3.37 -22.01 35.63
N GLU A 614 -2.40 -21.90 36.53
CA GLU A 614 -2.45 -21.03 37.71
C GLU A 614 -2.06 -19.59 37.37
N ARG A 615 -0.95 -19.37 36.63
CA ARG A 615 -0.35 -18.06 36.38
C ARG A 615 -0.65 -17.49 35.02
N GLU A 616 -1.13 -18.31 34.04
CA GLU A 616 -1.39 -17.99 32.66
C GLU A 616 -0.14 -17.60 31.84
N VAL A 617 0.87 -17.04 32.44
CA VAL A 617 2.18 -16.69 31.86
C VAL A 617 3.27 -17.17 32.80
N ILE A 618 4.27 -17.84 32.24
CA ILE A 618 5.47 -18.30 32.95
C ILE A 618 6.70 -17.85 32.17
N MET A 619 7.79 -17.57 32.90
CA MET A 619 9.06 -17.15 32.33
C MET A 619 10.05 -18.31 32.26
N ALA A 620 11.18 -18.09 31.55
CA ALA A 620 12.24 -19.09 31.43
C ALA A 620 12.79 -19.53 32.80
N GLU A 621 12.85 -18.62 33.75
CA GLU A 621 13.30 -18.89 35.14
C GLU A 621 12.37 -19.92 35.86
N ASP A 622 11.07 -19.83 35.67
CA ASP A 622 10.10 -20.80 36.21
C ASP A 622 10.32 -22.20 35.58
N VAL A 623 10.71 -22.24 34.29
CA VAL A 623 11.01 -23.50 33.59
C VAL A 623 12.33 -24.08 34.09
N GLU A 624 13.32 -23.26 34.40
CA GLU A 624 14.59 -23.64 34.99
C GLU A 624 14.38 -24.22 36.42
N GLU A 625 13.46 -23.68 37.21
CA GLU A 625 13.11 -24.24 38.53
C GLU A 625 12.54 -25.68 38.42
N ILE A 626 11.83 -25.98 37.32
CA ILE A 626 11.19 -27.29 37.13
C ILE A 626 12.15 -28.32 36.55
N PHE A 627 12.92 -27.94 35.51
CA PHE A 627 13.77 -28.88 34.74
C PHE A 627 15.26 -28.78 35.08
N GLY A 628 15.66 -27.80 35.90
CA GLY A 628 17.05 -27.47 36.10
C GLY A 628 17.61 -26.59 34.99
N LYS A 629 18.85 -26.19 35.15
CA LYS A 629 19.55 -25.34 34.14
C LYS A 629 19.57 -26.01 32.77
N ARG A 630 19.28 -25.26 31.71
CA ARG A 630 19.34 -25.75 30.35
C ARG A 630 20.73 -26.36 30.07
N PRO A 631 20.80 -27.60 29.53
CA PRO A 631 22.08 -28.29 29.33
C PRO A 631 23.00 -27.61 28.32
N TRP A 632 22.49 -26.74 27.48
CA TRP A 632 23.17 -26.17 26.33
C TRP A 632 23.32 -24.67 26.47
N VAL A 633 24.50 -24.14 26.11
CA VAL A 633 24.77 -22.69 26.04
C VAL A 633 24.18 -22.15 24.75
N SER A 634 23.49 -21.03 24.81
CA SER A 634 22.96 -20.40 23.62
C SER A 634 24.06 -19.73 22.83
N ARG A 635 23.98 -19.74 21.50
CA ARG A 635 24.93 -19.03 20.63
C ARG A 635 24.98 -17.53 20.94
N THR A 636 23.86 -16.94 21.32
CA THR A 636 23.82 -15.52 21.72
C THR A 636 24.68 -15.26 22.95
N GLU A 637 24.69 -16.20 23.93
CA GLU A 637 25.59 -16.11 25.10
C GLU A 637 27.04 -16.29 24.69
N GLU A 638 27.35 -17.22 23.78
CA GLU A 638 28.71 -17.39 23.24
C GLU A 638 29.22 -16.14 22.51
N LEU A 639 28.35 -15.49 21.69
CA LEU A 639 28.69 -14.27 20.98
C LEU A 639 28.92 -13.10 21.93
N LEU A 640 28.08 -12.95 22.97
CA LEU A 640 28.25 -11.92 23.98
C LEU A 640 29.53 -12.13 24.80
N ASP A 641 29.89 -13.37 25.11
CA ASP A 641 31.14 -13.71 25.76
C ASP A 641 32.36 -13.41 24.86
N GLN A 642 32.24 -13.61 23.55
CA GLN A 642 33.27 -13.27 22.58
C GLN A 642 33.38 -11.74 22.41
N GLU A 643 32.25 -11.03 22.34
CA GLU A 643 32.24 -9.54 22.30
C GLU A 643 32.81 -8.92 23.58
N ALA A 644 32.42 -9.45 24.74
CA ALA A 644 32.99 -9.01 26.01
C ALA A 644 34.52 -9.19 26.05
N LYS A 645 35.06 -10.22 25.39
CA LYS A 645 36.49 -10.47 25.24
C LYS A 645 37.16 -9.63 24.13
N SER A 646 36.38 -9.17 23.14
CA SER A 646 36.85 -8.44 21.95
C SER A 646 36.44 -6.97 21.90
N GLN A 647 35.92 -6.40 23.02
CA GLN A 647 35.44 -5.01 23.04
C GLN A 647 36.44 -4.07 22.37
N PRO A 648 36.08 -3.41 21.26
CA PRO A 648 36.91 -2.32 20.74
C PRO A 648 37.02 -1.25 21.81
N LYS A 649 38.22 -0.70 21.95
CA LYS A 649 38.46 0.43 22.89
C LYS A 649 37.47 1.54 22.51
N LEU A 650 37.01 2.27 23.52
CA LEU A 650 36.05 3.39 23.38
C LEU A 650 36.43 4.37 22.25
N GLU A 651 37.71 4.39 21.88
CA GLU A 651 38.28 5.21 20.81
C GLU A 651 37.86 4.83 19.41
N ASP A 652 37.43 3.56 19.16
CA ASP A 652 37.11 3.02 17.85
C ASP A 652 35.60 3.02 17.54
N MET A 653 34.75 3.43 18.49
CA MET A 653 33.31 3.50 18.30
C MET A 653 32.88 4.70 17.44
N PRO A 654 31.83 4.59 16.61
CA PRO A 654 31.24 5.73 15.89
C PRO A 654 30.85 6.85 16.85
N GLU A 655 31.14 8.09 16.49
CA GLU A 655 30.92 9.26 17.39
C GLU A 655 29.46 9.40 17.84
N ALA A 656 28.49 8.98 17.03
CA ALA A 656 27.09 8.99 17.41
C ALA A 656 26.76 8.02 18.56
N VAL A 657 27.45 6.88 18.61
CA VAL A 657 27.29 5.89 19.69
C VAL A 657 28.01 6.38 20.94
N LYS A 658 29.21 6.98 20.79
CA LYS A 658 29.91 7.63 21.90
C LYS A 658 29.10 8.75 22.55
N GLN A 659 28.45 9.58 21.74
CA GLN A 659 27.62 10.67 22.24
C GLN A 659 26.33 10.13 22.89
N ALA A 660 25.69 9.14 22.32
CA ALA A 660 24.50 8.53 22.90
C ALA A 660 24.79 7.78 24.21
N GLN A 661 25.91 7.05 24.26
CA GLN A 661 26.39 6.44 25.54
C GLN A 661 26.78 7.49 26.57
N ALA A 662 27.51 8.52 26.18
CA ALA A 662 27.88 9.60 27.08
C ALA A 662 26.65 10.37 27.59
N GLU A 663 25.66 10.61 26.76
CA GLU A 663 24.38 11.21 27.16
C GLU A 663 23.59 10.31 28.10
N HIS A 664 23.56 8.99 27.83
CA HIS A 664 22.90 8.02 28.69
C HIS A 664 23.61 7.89 30.05
N GLU A 665 24.95 7.78 30.05
CA GLU A 665 25.73 7.78 31.28
C GLU A 665 25.61 9.09 32.06
N ALA A 666 25.59 10.25 31.36
CA ALA A 666 25.37 11.53 31.98
C ALA A 666 23.99 11.66 32.61
N GLN A 667 22.95 11.15 31.92
CA GLN A 667 21.58 11.06 32.49
C GLN A 667 21.53 10.12 33.70
N GLN A 668 22.16 8.95 33.65
CA GLN A 668 22.24 8.03 34.79
C GLN A 668 23.00 8.66 35.96
N ARG A 669 24.13 9.35 35.73
CA ARG A 669 24.88 10.06 36.78
C ARG A 669 24.07 11.20 37.39
N ALA A 670 23.35 11.97 36.58
CA ALA A 670 22.48 13.05 37.06
C ALA A 670 21.32 12.52 37.90
N LEU A 671 20.75 11.38 37.52
CA LEU A 671 19.68 10.71 38.25
C LEU A 671 20.20 10.11 39.59
N ASN A 672 21.37 9.48 39.58
CA ASN A 672 22.00 8.95 40.80
C ASN A 672 22.38 10.06 41.78
N THR A 673 22.88 11.21 41.29
CA THR A 673 23.20 12.37 42.11
C THR A 673 21.97 13.03 42.75
N ASN A 674 20.85 12.99 42.05
CA ASN A 674 19.55 13.46 42.61
C ASN A 674 18.92 12.46 43.57
N ALA A 675 19.14 11.16 43.40
CA ALA A 675 18.68 10.14 44.33
C ALA A 675 19.46 10.19 45.66
N THR A 676 20.80 10.33 45.62
CA THR A 676 21.62 10.52 46.83
C THR A 676 21.26 11.81 47.56
N LYS A 677 21.00 12.90 46.87
CA LYS A 677 20.51 14.13 47.52
C LYS A 677 19.12 13.98 48.14
N ALA A 678 18.21 13.21 47.52
CA ALA A 678 16.90 12.96 48.11
C ALA A 678 16.94 12.02 49.32
N GLU A 679 17.89 11.07 49.34
CA GLU A 679 18.14 10.22 50.53
C GLU A 679 18.79 11.02 51.67
N ASP A 680 19.79 11.90 51.37
CA ASP A 680 20.40 12.81 52.34
C ASP A 680 19.39 13.82 52.94
N ASP A 681 18.45 14.33 52.12
CA ASP A 681 17.38 15.24 52.59
C ASP A 681 16.32 14.50 53.44
N ILE A 682 16.09 13.21 53.20
CA ILE A 682 15.16 12.37 54.03
C ILE A 682 15.85 12.00 55.35
N GLU A 683 17.16 11.67 55.34
CA GLU A 683 17.90 11.39 56.61
C GLU A 683 18.08 12.64 57.46
N SER A 684 18.29 13.81 56.84
CA SER A 684 18.42 15.07 57.57
C SER A 684 17.09 15.53 58.20
N ASN A 685 15.92 15.20 57.59
CA ASN A 685 14.62 15.51 58.17
C ASN A 685 14.16 14.52 59.23
N ASN A 686 14.63 13.25 59.19
CA ASN A 686 14.36 12.28 60.26
C ASN A 686 15.22 12.41 61.49
N THR A 687 16.30 13.21 61.46
CA THR A 687 17.15 13.53 62.63
C THR A 687 16.74 14.83 63.30
N ALA A 688 15.75 15.57 62.77
CA ALA A 688 15.23 16.83 63.32
C ALA A 688 13.89 16.72 64.02
N GLU A 689 13.27 15.52 64.13
CA GLU A 689 12.19 15.20 65.05
C GLU A 689 12.77 14.27 66.22
#